data_8c499cad8055a13a49de72e5eacc794d
#
_entry.id   8c499cad8055a13a49de72e5eacc794d
#
_cell.length_a   1.000
_cell.length_b   1.000
_cell.length_c   1.000
_cell.angle_alpha   90.00
_cell.angle_beta   90.00
_cell.angle_gamma   90.00
#
_symmetry.space_group_name_H-M   'P 1'
#
loop_
_entity.id
_entity.type
_entity.pdbx_description
1 polymer ?
#
loop_
_entity_poly.entity_id
_entity_poly.type
_entity_poly.pdbx_seq_one_letter_code
_entity_poly.pdbx_strand_id
1 'polypeptide(L)'
;MAAAVYEAIESGGTLIAEAGTGTGKTFAYLVPALIAGGKVLISSGTKPLQDQLFRKDLPAVLGALRLNAVTALLKGRSNYVCLHRMARLAMSAGPPQDYRVPNGTGQGVQRPGAYTSQSEGLLPTREDVVHLRSVVRFASMTSTGDCAELASVPENAAIWPLVTSTRDNCLGAECPRFAECFVYKARREAQAADIVVVNHHLFMADLAFRDDAIRDFLPTVDTVILDEAHQLPSVAADFFGTSLSLAQLLEAGRDARALGLARAPDGASWITLTSQFERAVRDLRLALGAVGLIAGSRTSLDRIERRSDLRPAFDALDEASAELARALEINRGRDAELDLLIGRVAELRRNLDEWTGAVALNRDEDSDAAADESFDGDAPSVRWISLSTYGAQFNQTPLAPGQALARAREAQPQSWILTSATLTAAGRFEHYLAEVGLDNATTARWDSPFDFPRQALLYLPQSLPSPYDANFAHSVAEVAWPLIRGNGGRAFVLCTTLRAVEKVAARLRQLMAHDDKQLPLLVQGASTRRALIDAFRSAGNAVLIGSISFWEGIDIRGDALSLVVIDKLPFAPPDDPVVEAKIRYLRKIGRNPFNEYQLPEAIILMKQGAGRLIRDETDRGVLMILDERVLSKPYGKAVLSSLPPFARTRNEGDAIEFLTRRGAR
;
A
#
# COMPACT_ATOMS: atom_id res chain seq x y z
N MET A 1 6.62 1.65 28.98
CA MET A 1 6.09 2.32 27.82
C MET A 1 5.08 3.40 28.19
N ALA A 2 3.96 3.07 28.88
CA ALA A 2 2.94 4.09 29.19
C ALA A 2 3.48 5.34 29.93
N ALA A 3 4.37 5.18 30.90
CA ALA A 3 5.02 6.31 31.58
C ALA A 3 5.86 7.19 30.64
N ALA A 4 6.63 6.58 29.72
CA ALA A 4 7.41 7.34 28.75
C ALA A 4 6.55 8.06 27.72
N VAL A 5 5.40 7.47 27.33
CA VAL A 5 4.42 8.13 26.48
C VAL A 5 3.80 9.34 27.19
N TYR A 6 3.43 9.17 28.46
CA TYR A 6 2.89 10.27 29.27
C TYR A 6 3.87 11.44 29.40
N GLU A 7 5.13 11.14 29.71
CA GLU A 7 6.21 12.14 29.82
C GLU A 7 6.44 12.89 28.50
N ALA A 8 6.42 12.17 27.37
CA ALA A 8 6.57 12.80 26.05
C ALA A 8 5.38 13.71 25.70
N ILE A 9 4.16 13.35 26.11
CA ILE A 9 2.96 14.18 25.91
C ILE A 9 3.05 15.44 26.77
N GLU A 10 3.35 15.32 28.04
CA GLU A 10 3.46 16.47 28.96
C GLU A 10 4.56 17.45 28.54
N SER A 11 5.68 16.94 28.01
CA SER A 11 6.80 17.78 27.56
C SER A 11 6.64 18.37 26.15
N GLY A 12 5.60 18.02 25.40
CA GLY A 12 5.46 18.40 24.00
C GLY A 12 6.52 17.76 23.08
N GLY A 13 7.12 16.65 23.51
CA GLY A 13 8.25 16.00 22.86
C GLY A 13 7.89 15.01 21.76
N THR A 14 8.93 14.40 21.20
CA THR A 14 8.80 13.29 20.24
C THR A 14 9.40 12.03 20.86
N LEU A 15 8.60 10.95 20.94
CA LEU A 15 9.02 9.63 21.42
C LEU A 15 8.94 8.61 20.29
N ILE A 16 10.03 7.89 20.04
CA ILE A 16 10.10 6.73 19.15
C ILE A 16 10.24 5.48 20.01
N ALA A 17 9.19 4.65 20.00
CA ALA A 17 9.00 3.54 20.91
C ALA A 17 8.95 2.19 20.18
N GLU A 18 9.98 1.35 20.33
CA GLU A 18 9.89 -0.06 19.93
C GLU A 18 9.35 -0.89 21.09
N ALA A 19 8.22 -1.53 20.91
CA ALA A 19 7.66 -2.43 21.91
C ALA A 19 7.30 -3.77 21.28
N GLY A 20 7.94 -4.85 21.74
CA GLY A 20 7.75 -6.20 21.20
C GLY A 20 6.31 -6.67 21.20
N THR A 21 6.02 -7.74 20.47
CA THR A 21 4.68 -8.36 20.45
C THR A 21 4.25 -8.77 21.86
N GLY A 22 2.98 -8.63 22.18
CA GLY A 22 2.43 -8.99 23.49
C GLY A 22 2.59 -7.93 24.60
N THR A 23 3.31 -6.83 24.37
CA THR A 23 3.50 -5.76 25.38
C THR A 23 2.25 -4.92 25.66
N GLY A 24 1.17 -5.09 24.89
CA GLY A 24 -0.01 -4.26 25.00
C GLY A 24 0.19 -2.82 24.47
N LYS A 25 0.97 -2.64 23.41
CA LYS A 25 1.28 -1.33 22.81
C LYS A 25 0.08 -0.39 22.73
N THR A 26 -1.04 -0.88 22.19
CA THR A 26 -2.25 -0.09 21.99
C THR A 26 -2.74 0.54 23.30
N PHE A 27 -2.82 -0.25 24.36
CA PHE A 27 -3.20 0.26 25.68
C PHE A 27 -2.13 1.17 26.28
N ALA A 28 -0.85 0.86 26.03
CA ALA A 28 0.28 1.61 26.56
C ALA A 28 0.41 3.02 25.98
N TYR A 29 -0.15 3.29 24.79
CA TYR A 29 -0.22 4.67 24.28
C TYR A 29 -1.62 5.30 24.47
N LEU A 30 -2.72 4.52 24.41
CA LEU A 30 -4.06 5.07 24.60
C LEU A 30 -4.30 5.60 26.02
N VAL A 31 -3.93 4.82 27.02
CA VAL A 31 -4.20 5.18 28.43
C VAL A 31 -3.55 6.52 28.79
N PRO A 32 -2.23 6.75 28.59
CA PRO A 32 -1.62 8.03 28.92
C PRO A 32 -2.14 9.20 28.06
N ALA A 33 -2.42 8.96 26.77
CA ALA A 33 -2.99 9.99 25.91
C ALA A 33 -4.38 10.46 26.37
N LEU A 34 -5.21 9.53 26.84
CA LEU A 34 -6.54 9.85 27.36
C LEU A 34 -6.49 10.51 28.76
N ILE A 35 -5.50 10.17 29.58
CA ILE A 35 -5.32 10.78 30.93
C ILE A 35 -4.74 12.19 30.80
N ALA A 36 -3.79 12.42 29.88
CA ALA A 36 -3.23 13.75 29.64
C ALA A 36 -4.28 14.72 29.11
N GLY A 37 -5.32 14.22 28.43
CA GLY A 37 -6.39 15.05 27.86
C GLY A 37 -5.97 15.73 26.56
N GLY A 38 -6.76 16.72 26.14
CA GLY A 38 -6.57 17.38 24.83
C GLY A 38 -7.09 16.55 23.67
N LYS A 39 -6.89 17.05 22.45
CA LYS A 39 -7.29 16.35 21.22
C LYS A 39 -6.19 15.40 20.74
N VAL A 40 -6.57 14.18 20.39
CA VAL A 40 -5.64 13.11 20.00
C VAL A 40 -5.93 12.64 18.59
N LEU A 41 -4.91 12.60 17.74
CA LEU A 41 -4.93 11.94 16.45
C LEU A 41 -4.17 10.63 16.54
N ILE A 42 -4.80 9.53 16.10
CA ILE A 42 -4.15 8.22 16.04
C ILE A 42 -4.12 7.77 14.59
N SER A 43 -2.92 7.65 14.04
CA SER A 43 -2.70 7.15 12.70
C SER A 43 -2.16 5.72 12.73
N SER A 44 -2.74 4.82 11.93
CA SER A 44 -2.32 3.41 11.85
C SER A 44 -2.04 3.00 10.40
N GLY A 45 -1.22 1.96 10.22
CA GLY A 45 -0.72 1.56 8.91
C GLY A 45 -1.77 0.94 7.99
N THR A 46 -2.79 0.22 8.51
CA THR A 46 -3.74 -0.52 7.68
C THR A 46 -5.19 -0.33 8.10
N LYS A 47 -6.13 -0.45 7.14
CA LYS A 47 -7.58 -0.35 7.42
C LYS A 47 -8.08 -1.35 8.48
N PRO A 48 -7.69 -2.64 8.47
CA PRO A 48 -8.11 -3.56 9.53
C PRO A 48 -7.66 -3.15 10.93
N LEU A 49 -6.44 -2.61 11.05
CA LEU A 49 -5.93 -2.10 12.33
C LEU A 49 -6.68 -0.84 12.79
N GLN A 50 -7.04 0.06 11.86
CA GLN A 50 -7.90 1.20 12.16
C GLN A 50 -9.26 0.75 12.70
N ASP A 51 -9.90 -0.21 12.02
CA ASP A 51 -11.21 -0.72 12.42
C ASP A 51 -11.14 -1.43 13.79
N GLN A 52 -10.08 -2.21 14.05
CA GLN A 52 -9.83 -2.83 15.35
C GLN A 52 -9.66 -1.78 16.44
N LEU A 53 -8.78 -0.81 16.23
CA LEU A 53 -8.51 0.26 17.18
C LEU A 53 -9.79 1.04 17.52
N PHE A 54 -10.54 1.44 16.49
CA PHE A 54 -11.73 2.27 16.66
C PHE A 54 -12.91 1.51 17.26
N ARG A 55 -13.17 0.27 16.79
CA ARG A 55 -14.38 -0.49 17.18
C ARG A 55 -14.19 -1.35 18.43
N LYS A 56 -12.95 -1.68 18.81
CA LYS A 56 -12.66 -2.59 19.91
C LYS A 56 -11.80 -1.98 21.01
N ASP A 57 -10.59 -1.53 20.66
CA ASP A 57 -9.58 -1.18 21.65
C ASP A 57 -9.90 0.16 22.32
N LEU A 58 -10.25 1.19 21.56
CA LEU A 58 -10.60 2.51 22.08
C LEU A 58 -11.85 2.51 22.97
N PRO A 59 -12.98 1.87 22.59
CA PRO A 59 -14.13 1.75 23.48
C PRO A 59 -13.83 0.98 24.77
N ALA A 60 -12.98 -0.05 24.71
CA ALA A 60 -12.59 -0.81 25.90
C ALA A 60 -11.80 0.05 26.90
N VAL A 61 -10.87 0.89 26.40
CA VAL A 61 -10.07 1.79 27.25
C VAL A 61 -10.94 2.90 27.83
N LEU A 62 -11.78 3.54 27.02
CA LEU A 62 -12.72 4.58 27.49
C LEU A 62 -13.65 4.04 28.58
N GLY A 63 -14.21 2.85 28.37
CA GLY A 63 -15.06 2.19 29.37
C GLY A 63 -14.32 1.87 30.67
N ALA A 64 -13.08 1.36 30.58
CA ALA A 64 -12.26 1.04 31.74
C ALA A 64 -11.86 2.30 32.55
N LEU A 65 -11.54 3.39 31.87
CA LEU A 65 -11.19 4.68 32.48
C LEU A 65 -12.42 5.50 32.89
N ARG A 66 -13.63 5.08 32.50
CA ARG A 66 -14.90 5.82 32.69
C ARG A 66 -14.85 7.24 32.13
N LEU A 67 -14.20 7.41 30.97
CA LEU A 67 -14.10 8.67 30.26
C LEU A 67 -15.18 8.76 29.19
N ASN A 68 -15.77 9.95 29.05
CA ASN A 68 -16.64 10.29 27.93
C ASN A 68 -15.85 11.16 26.94
N ALA A 69 -15.49 10.60 25.79
CA ALA A 69 -14.83 11.32 24.72
C ALA A 69 -15.54 11.06 23.39
N VAL A 70 -15.66 12.08 22.57
CA VAL A 70 -16.20 11.94 21.21
C VAL A 70 -15.12 11.36 20.31
N THR A 71 -15.42 10.24 19.67
CA THR A 71 -14.46 9.53 18.82
C THR A 71 -14.92 9.53 17.38
N ALA A 72 -14.00 9.69 16.43
CA ALA A 72 -14.30 9.61 15.01
C ALA A 72 -13.28 8.73 14.26
N LEU A 73 -13.77 8.03 13.24
CA LEU A 73 -12.95 7.29 12.28
C LEU A 73 -13.03 7.98 10.93
N LEU A 74 -11.92 8.48 10.42
CA LEU A 74 -11.86 9.10 9.11
C LEU A 74 -11.00 8.30 8.16
N LYS A 75 -11.60 7.89 7.04
CA LYS A 75 -10.95 7.18 5.94
C LYS A 75 -10.79 8.09 4.71
N GLY A 76 -9.95 7.70 3.78
CA GLY A 76 -9.82 8.40 2.50
C GLY A 76 -11.13 8.34 1.68
N ARG A 77 -11.37 9.32 0.82
CA ARG A 77 -12.61 9.48 0.01
C ARG A 77 -13.02 8.22 -0.75
N SER A 78 -12.05 7.49 -1.29
CA SER A 78 -12.28 6.23 -2.02
C SER A 78 -12.86 5.10 -1.19
N ASN A 79 -13.00 5.29 0.13
CA ASN A 79 -13.63 4.32 1.03
C ASN A 79 -15.10 4.63 1.32
N TYR A 80 -15.65 5.71 0.76
CA TYR A 80 -17.03 6.10 0.95
C TYR A 80 -17.78 6.10 -0.38
N VAL A 81 -19.04 5.67 -0.35
CA VAL A 81 -19.92 5.79 -1.53
C VAL A 81 -20.16 7.26 -1.87
N CYS A 82 -19.95 7.62 -3.12
CA CYS A 82 -20.24 8.95 -3.65
C CYS A 82 -21.66 8.96 -4.28
N LEU A 83 -22.60 9.61 -3.62
CA LEU A 83 -23.99 9.70 -4.08
C LEU A 83 -24.13 10.35 -5.46
N HIS A 84 -23.26 11.34 -5.76
CA HIS A 84 -23.24 12.02 -7.05
C HIS A 84 -22.79 11.08 -8.18
N ARG A 85 -21.65 10.38 -8.02
CA ARG A 85 -21.14 9.44 -9.03
C ARG A 85 -22.07 8.24 -9.20
N MET A 86 -22.60 7.71 -8.11
CA MET A 86 -23.58 6.63 -8.13
C MET A 86 -24.83 7.04 -8.93
N ALA A 87 -25.38 8.24 -8.73
CA ALA A 87 -26.52 8.74 -9.46
C ALA A 87 -26.24 8.88 -10.97
N ARG A 88 -25.06 9.43 -11.32
CA ARG A 88 -24.62 9.51 -12.73
C ARG A 88 -24.53 8.14 -13.41
N LEU A 89 -23.93 7.16 -12.72
CA LEU A 89 -23.81 5.80 -13.25
C LEU A 89 -25.19 5.14 -13.42
N ALA A 90 -26.10 5.34 -12.47
CA ALA A 90 -27.47 4.83 -12.56
C ALA A 90 -28.26 5.45 -13.74
N MET A 91 -28.05 6.74 -14.01
CA MET A 91 -28.69 7.43 -15.16
C MET A 91 -28.12 6.94 -16.50
N SER A 92 -26.82 6.66 -16.59
CA SER A 92 -26.19 6.16 -17.82
C SER A 92 -26.51 4.69 -18.11
N ALA A 93 -26.87 3.90 -17.09
CA ALA A 93 -27.24 2.49 -17.23
C ALA A 93 -28.67 2.29 -17.79
N GLY A 94 -29.50 3.34 -17.93
CA GLY A 94 -30.90 3.30 -18.38
C GLY A 94 -31.84 2.65 -17.36
N PRO A 95 -33.17 2.84 -17.50
CA PRO A 95 -34.13 2.11 -16.68
C PRO A 95 -34.01 0.61 -16.98
N PRO A 96 -34.15 -0.26 -15.96
CA PRO A 96 -34.13 -1.71 -16.18
C PRO A 96 -35.21 -2.09 -17.15
N GLN A 97 -34.84 -2.47 -18.37
CA GLN A 97 -35.77 -3.13 -19.28
C GLN A 97 -36.05 -4.49 -18.64
N ASP A 98 -37.27 -4.68 -18.17
CA ASP A 98 -37.80 -6.00 -17.82
C ASP A 98 -37.61 -6.91 -19.03
N TYR A 99 -36.57 -7.74 -19.00
CA TYR A 99 -36.39 -8.82 -19.95
C TYR A 99 -37.50 -9.86 -19.68
N ARG A 100 -38.68 -9.66 -20.30
CA ARG A 100 -39.61 -10.78 -20.54
C ARG A 100 -38.85 -11.74 -21.44
N VAL A 101 -38.55 -12.92 -20.93
CA VAL A 101 -38.15 -14.07 -21.74
C VAL A 101 -39.23 -14.33 -22.78
N PRO A 102 -39.00 -14.25 -24.10
CA PRO A 102 -39.97 -14.68 -25.07
C PRO A 102 -39.93 -16.21 -25.08
N ASN A 103 -41.00 -16.84 -24.61
CA ASN A 103 -41.33 -18.20 -25.01
C ASN A 103 -41.47 -18.24 -26.52
N GLY A 104 -40.69 -19.06 -27.12
CA GLY A 104 -40.64 -19.75 -28.37
C GLY A 104 -41.41 -19.22 -29.61
N THR A 105 -40.72 -19.44 -30.70
CA THR A 105 -41.20 -19.56 -32.12
C THR A 105 -41.41 -18.27 -32.89
N GLY A 106 -40.61 -18.11 -33.95
CA GLY A 106 -41.05 -17.43 -35.18
C GLY A 106 -40.16 -16.33 -35.73
N GLN A 107 -39.37 -16.69 -36.70
CA GLN A 107 -38.97 -15.93 -37.92
C GLN A 107 -38.41 -14.50 -37.77
N GLY A 108 -37.24 -14.35 -38.37
CA GLY A 108 -36.43 -13.14 -38.43
C GLY A 108 -37.09 -11.93 -39.08
N VAL A 109 -36.77 -10.79 -38.48
CA VAL A 109 -36.75 -9.50 -39.16
C VAL A 109 -35.41 -8.84 -38.86
N GLN A 110 -34.54 -8.81 -39.86
CA GLN A 110 -33.33 -7.99 -39.86
C GLN A 110 -33.74 -6.51 -39.81
N ARG A 111 -33.33 -5.80 -38.76
CA ARG A 111 -33.28 -4.33 -38.76
C ARG A 111 -31.88 -3.88 -39.10
N PRO A 112 -31.66 -3.03 -40.11
CA PRO A 112 -30.36 -2.47 -40.44
C PRO A 112 -30.05 -1.30 -39.51
N GLY A 113 -28.81 -1.24 -39.02
CA GLY A 113 -28.23 -0.04 -38.44
C GLY A 113 -27.97 -0.06 -36.93
N ALA A 114 -27.30 -1.09 -36.43
CA ALA A 114 -26.58 -0.94 -35.16
C ALA A 114 -25.13 -0.59 -35.48
N TYR A 115 -24.78 0.66 -35.30
CA TYR A 115 -23.36 1.09 -35.25
C TYR A 115 -22.71 0.36 -34.08
N THR A 116 -21.89 -0.61 -34.41
CA THR A 116 -20.92 -1.17 -33.47
C THR A 116 -19.81 -0.14 -33.26
N SER A 117 -20.01 0.79 -32.34
CA SER A 117 -18.91 1.54 -31.77
C SER A 117 -18.21 0.61 -30.77
N GLN A 118 -17.02 0.16 -31.14
CA GLN A 118 -16.07 -0.45 -30.24
C GLN A 118 -15.67 0.59 -29.17
N SER A 119 -16.46 0.71 -28.13
CA SER A 119 -16.11 1.32 -26.85
C SER A 119 -15.86 0.17 -25.85
N GLU A 120 -14.82 -0.60 -26.11
CA GLU A 120 -14.30 -1.55 -25.13
C GLU A 120 -13.80 -0.77 -23.92
N GLY A 121 -14.53 -0.86 -22.78
CA GLY A 121 -13.95 -0.53 -21.49
C GLY A 121 -14.83 0.22 -20.49
N LEU A 122 -16.10 0.55 -20.74
CA LEU A 122 -16.91 1.37 -19.82
C LEU A 122 -18.37 0.95 -19.64
N LEU A 123 -18.79 -0.15 -20.21
CA LEU A 123 -20.09 -0.71 -19.87
C LEU A 123 -19.91 -1.64 -18.67
N PRO A 124 -20.66 -1.45 -17.58
CA PRO A 124 -20.63 -2.36 -16.44
C PRO A 124 -20.96 -3.78 -16.93
N THR A 125 -20.17 -4.74 -16.50
CA THR A 125 -20.45 -6.17 -16.73
C THR A 125 -21.78 -6.54 -16.05
N ARG A 126 -22.34 -7.73 -16.34
CA ARG A 126 -23.52 -8.21 -15.59
C ARG A 126 -23.26 -8.22 -14.07
N GLU A 127 -22.07 -8.55 -13.67
CA GLU A 127 -21.64 -8.56 -12.27
C GLU A 127 -21.61 -7.15 -11.68
N ASP A 128 -21.09 -6.16 -12.42
CA ASP A 128 -21.08 -4.76 -11.98
C ASP A 128 -22.50 -4.20 -11.80
N VAL A 129 -23.46 -4.61 -12.64
CA VAL A 129 -24.87 -4.22 -12.47
C VAL A 129 -25.47 -4.79 -11.18
N VAL A 130 -25.14 -6.04 -10.83
CA VAL A 130 -25.57 -6.65 -9.56
C VAL A 130 -24.93 -5.92 -8.37
N HIS A 131 -23.63 -5.64 -8.46
CA HIS A 131 -22.91 -4.89 -7.45
C HIS A 131 -23.46 -3.46 -7.30
N LEU A 132 -23.76 -2.76 -8.40
CA LEU A 132 -24.37 -1.43 -8.37
C LEU A 132 -25.70 -1.43 -7.61
N ARG A 133 -26.58 -2.41 -7.86
CA ARG A 133 -27.84 -2.52 -7.12
C ARG A 133 -27.62 -2.70 -5.62
N SER A 134 -26.62 -3.50 -5.24
CA SER A 134 -26.23 -3.70 -3.84
C SER A 134 -25.72 -2.40 -3.21
N VAL A 135 -24.89 -1.64 -3.94
CA VAL A 135 -24.36 -0.34 -3.49
C VAL A 135 -25.49 0.69 -3.34
N VAL A 136 -26.42 0.78 -4.32
CA VAL A 136 -27.55 1.72 -4.24
C VAL A 136 -28.44 1.43 -3.03
N ARG A 137 -28.75 0.14 -2.79
CA ARG A 137 -29.53 -0.26 -1.61
C ARG A 137 -28.77 0.05 -0.31
N PHE A 138 -27.47 -0.23 -0.25
CA PHE A 138 -26.62 0.09 0.88
C PHE A 138 -26.59 1.60 1.16
N ALA A 139 -26.39 2.42 0.12
CA ALA A 139 -26.32 3.87 0.23
C ALA A 139 -27.60 4.51 0.80
N SER A 140 -28.78 3.86 0.60
CA SER A 140 -30.04 4.34 1.16
C SER A 140 -30.26 3.95 2.63
N MET A 141 -29.46 3.02 3.17
CA MET A 141 -29.65 2.50 4.54
C MET A 141 -28.49 2.85 5.47
N THR A 142 -27.28 3.09 4.92
CA THR A 142 -26.09 3.38 5.73
C THR A 142 -26.11 4.78 6.30
N SER A 143 -25.58 4.94 7.51
CA SER A 143 -25.33 6.23 8.12
C SER A 143 -23.92 6.76 7.87
N THR A 144 -22.99 5.87 7.51
CA THR A 144 -21.55 6.13 7.34
C THR A 144 -21.13 6.23 5.88
N GLY A 145 -21.75 5.44 5.00
CA GLY A 145 -21.35 5.28 3.61
C GLY A 145 -20.03 4.53 3.41
N ASP A 146 -19.46 3.90 4.46
CA ASP A 146 -18.20 3.17 4.38
C ASP A 146 -18.36 1.89 3.56
N CYS A 147 -17.65 1.80 2.43
CA CYS A 147 -17.69 0.65 1.52
C CYS A 147 -17.34 -0.69 2.21
N ALA A 148 -16.53 -0.66 3.25
CA ALA A 148 -16.16 -1.86 4.01
C ALA A 148 -17.34 -2.51 4.77
N GLU A 149 -18.43 -1.78 4.99
CA GLU A 149 -19.64 -2.30 5.63
C GLU A 149 -20.49 -3.15 4.66
N LEU A 150 -20.27 -3.04 3.34
CA LEU A 150 -20.98 -3.81 2.32
C LEU A 150 -20.24 -5.11 1.96
N ALA A 151 -20.32 -6.11 2.81
CA ALA A 151 -19.62 -7.39 2.64
C ALA A 151 -20.06 -8.20 1.39
N SER A 152 -21.23 -7.89 0.79
CA SER A 152 -21.73 -8.58 -0.41
C SER A 152 -21.02 -8.16 -1.70
N VAL A 153 -20.22 -7.08 -1.69
CA VAL A 153 -19.43 -6.62 -2.83
C VAL A 153 -17.96 -6.77 -2.49
N PRO A 154 -17.16 -7.54 -3.27
CA PRO A 154 -15.73 -7.72 -3.02
C PRO A 154 -14.97 -6.39 -2.97
N GLU A 155 -13.94 -6.29 -2.11
CA GLU A 155 -13.12 -5.08 -1.97
C GLU A 155 -12.43 -4.65 -3.29
N ASN A 156 -12.12 -5.62 -4.16
CA ASN A 156 -11.48 -5.42 -5.46
C ASN A 156 -12.47 -5.35 -6.63
N ALA A 157 -13.79 -5.26 -6.37
CA ALA A 157 -14.79 -5.18 -7.42
C ALA A 157 -14.61 -3.91 -8.27
N ALA A 158 -14.73 -4.04 -9.59
CA ALA A 158 -14.56 -2.96 -10.55
C ALA A 158 -15.60 -1.82 -10.38
N ILE A 159 -16.68 -2.07 -9.64
CA ILE A 159 -17.70 -1.07 -9.34
C ILE A 159 -17.20 0.06 -8.43
N TRP A 160 -16.27 -0.21 -7.48
CA TRP A 160 -15.87 0.76 -6.49
C TRP A 160 -15.30 2.06 -7.06
N PRO A 161 -14.35 2.06 -8.01
CA PRO A 161 -13.88 3.28 -8.67
C PRO A 161 -14.97 4.09 -9.37
N LEU A 162 -16.09 3.45 -9.75
CA LEU A 162 -17.19 4.09 -10.45
C LEU A 162 -18.19 4.79 -9.50
N VAL A 163 -18.30 4.29 -8.25
CA VAL A 163 -19.27 4.78 -7.24
C VAL A 163 -18.63 5.47 -6.05
N THR A 164 -17.30 5.57 -6.00
CA THR A 164 -16.53 6.34 -5.00
C THR A 164 -15.90 7.56 -5.67
N SER A 165 -15.28 8.44 -4.89
CA SER A 165 -14.58 9.61 -5.43
C SER A 165 -13.11 9.64 -5.01
N THR A 166 -12.30 10.29 -5.84
CA THR A 166 -10.91 10.65 -5.54
C THR A 166 -10.82 12.16 -5.31
N ARG A 167 -9.62 12.67 -5.00
CA ARG A 167 -9.38 14.11 -4.94
C ARG A 167 -9.70 14.77 -6.28
N ASP A 168 -9.28 14.14 -7.36
CA ASP A 168 -9.27 14.70 -8.71
C ASP A 168 -10.67 14.78 -9.36
N ASN A 169 -11.65 14.00 -8.85
CA ASN A 169 -12.98 13.92 -9.44
C ASN A 169 -14.13 14.30 -8.47
N CYS A 170 -13.80 14.87 -7.30
CA CYS A 170 -14.77 15.31 -6.31
C CYS A 170 -15.03 16.81 -6.44
N LEU A 171 -16.29 17.21 -6.67
CA LEU A 171 -16.73 18.60 -6.79
C LEU A 171 -16.63 19.42 -5.48
N GLY A 172 -16.27 18.80 -4.37
CA GLY A 172 -16.16 19.52 -3.09
C GLY A 172 -17.47 20.21 -2.70
N ALA A 173 -17.37 21.49 -2.32
CA ALA A 173 -18.54 22.30 -1.93
C ALA A 173 -19.52 22.55 -3.08
N GLU A 174 -19.06 22.51 -4.34
CA GLU A 174 -19.90 22.72 -5.53
C GLU A 174 -20.76 21.47 -5.88
N CYS A 175 -20.60 20.37 -5.11
CA CYS A 175 -21.33 19.14 -5.38
C CYS A 175 -22.85 19.30 -5.08
N PRO A 176 -23.75 18.99 -6.02
CA PRO A 176 -25.19 19.10 -5.77
C PRO A 176 -25.70 18.15 -4.66
N ARG A 177 -24.89 17.15 -4.28
CA ARG A 177 -25.17 16.23 -3.17
C ARG A 177 -24.30 16.49 -1.95
N PHE A 178 -23.73 17.69 -1.82
CA PHE A 178 -22.79 18.02 -0.75
C PHE A 178 -23.39 17.87 0.66
N ALA A 179 -24.62 18.29 0.85
CA ALA A 179 -25.32 18.20 2.14
C ALA A 179 -25.51 16.75 2.64
N GLU A 180 -25.61 15.79 1.72
CA GLU A 180 -25.79 14.37 2.01
C GLU A 180 -24.47 13.57 1.92
N CYS A 181 -23.35 14.25 1.63
CA CYS A 181 -22.07 13.61 1.34
C CYS A 181 -21.49 12.91 2.56
N PHE A 182 -21.27 11.60 2.48
CA PHE A 182 -20.68 10.79 3.54
C PHE A 182 -19.26 11.23 3.91
N VAL A 183 -18.44 11.62 2.93
CA VAL A 183 -17.08 12.13 3.17
C VAL A 183 -17.12 13.43 3.96
N TYR A 184 -18.00 14.36 3.57
CA TYR A 184 -18.14 15.63 4.27
C TYR A 184 -18.67 15.43 5.69
N LYS A 185 -19.65 14.54 5.87
CA LYS A 185 -20.17 14.16 7.18
C LYS A 185 -19.06 13.59 8.07
N ALA A 186 -18.29 12.60 7.57
CA ALA A 186 -17.20 12.00 8.34
C ALA A 186 -16.11 13.02 8.72
N ARG A 187 -15.78 13.98 7.83
CA ARG A 187 -14.84 15.06 8.14
C ARG A 187 -15.36 15.99 9.23
N ARG A 188 -16.62 16.37 9.16
CA ARG A 188 -17.24 17.23 10.17
C ARG A 188 -17.29 16.53 11.54
N GLU A 189 -17.57 15.22 11.57
CA GLU A 189 -17.50 14.42 12.78
C GLU A 189 -16.07 14.37 13.33
N ALA A 190 -15.06 14.18 12.46
CA ALA A 190 -13.65 14.18 12.85
C ALA A 190 -13.20 15.55 13.41
N GLN A 191 -13.63 16.67 12.83
CA GLN A 191 -13.32 18.01 13.33
C GLN A 191 -13.90 18.27 14.73
N ALA A 192 -15.06 17.70 15.03
CA ALA A 192 -15.74 17.85 16.32
C ALA A 192 -15.25 16.84 17.38
N ALA A 193 -14.51 15.82 17.00
CA ALA A 193 -14.09 14.74 17.90
C ALA A 193 -12.90 15.14 18.78
N ASP A 194 -12.84 14.50 19.97
CA ASP A 194 -11.68 14.57 20.87
C ASP A 194 -10.59 13.61 20.42
N ILE A 195 -10.98 12.48 19.82
CA ILE A 195 -10.07 11.44 19.34
C ILE A 195 -10.42 11.08 17.90
N VAL A 196 -9.45 11.22 17.00
CA VAL A 196 -9.61 10.91 15.58
C VAL A 196 -8.67 9.77 15.19
N VAL A 197 -9.24 8.71 14.60
CA VAL A 197 -8.47 7.59 14.04
C VAL A 197 -8.40 7.74 12.53
N VAL A 198 -7.18 7.70 11.98
CA VAL A 198 -6.90 7.84 10.53
C VAL A 198 -5.89 6.78 10.07
N ASN A 199 -5.59 6.71 8.77
CA ASN A 199 -4.43 5.97 8.27
C ASN A 199 -3.24 6.90 7.96
N HIS A 200 -2.06 6.31 7.83
CA HIS A 200 -0.83 7.09 7.54
C HIS A 200 -0.92 7.89 6.24
N HIS A 201 -1.58 7.38 5.21
CA HIS A 201 -1.75 8.11 3.94
C HIS A 201 -2.61 9.36 4.11
N LEU A 202 -3.68 9.29 4.92
CA LEU A 202 -4.53 10.46 5.17
C LEU A 202 -3.82 11.47 6.08
N PHE A 203 -3.06 10.99 7.05
CA PHE A 203 -2.21 11.83 7.90
C PHE A 203 -1.15 12.58 7.09
N MET A 204 -0.43 11.87 6.20
CA MET A 204 0.56 12.50 5.31
C MET A 204 -0.08 13.47 4.33
N ALA A 205 -1.30 13.16 3.84
CA ALA A 205 -2.07 14.08 2.99
C ALA A 205 -2.38 15.39 3.69
N ASP A 206 -2.76 15.35 4.96
CA ASP A 206 -3.03 16.55 5.75
C ASP A 206 -1.73 17.36 5.98
N LEU A 207 -0.63 16.66 6.31
CA LEU A 207 0.66 17.32 6.54
C LEU A 207 1.16 18.09 5.31
N ALA A 208 1.05 17.49 4.11
CA ALA A 208 1.59 18.09 2.89
C ALA A 208 0.75 19.27 2.36
N PHE A 209 -0.54 19.36 2.71
CA PHE A 209 -1.45 20.37 2.17
C PHE A 209 -1.86 21.46 3.16
N ARG A 210 -1.28 21.49 4.35
CA ARG A 210 -1.58 22.54 5.36
C ARG A 210 -1.09 23.93 4.97
N ASP A 211 -0.08 24.03 4.11
CA ASP A 211 0.42 25.30 3.59
C ASP A 211 -0.52 25.94 2.55
N ASP A 212 -1.42 25.16 1.96
CA ASP A 212 -2.49 25.67 1.10
C ASP A 212 -3.68 26.10 1.98
N ALA A 213 -3.87 27.39 2.20
CA ALA A 213 -4.79 28.09 3.12
C ALA A 213 -6.28 27.68 3.07
N ILE A 214 -6.65 26.57 2.45
CA ILE A 214 -8.04 26.19 2.18
C ILE A 214 -8.45 24.80 2.71
N ARG A 215 -7.52 23.98 3.31
CA ARG A 215 -7.85 22.54 3.47
C ARG A 215 -7.28 21.84 4.70
N ASP A 216 -7.65 22.23 5.89
CA ASP A 216 -7.50 21.37 7.07
C ASP A 216 -8.46 20.17 6.95
N PHE A 217 -7.92 18.99 6.56
CA PHE A 217 -8.71 17.74 6.52
C PHE A 217 -8.91 17.16 7.92
N LEU A 218 -7.93 17.36 8.78
CA LEU A 218 -7.87 16.88 10.14
C LEU A 218 -7.97 18.05 11.12
N PRO A 219 -8.52 17.82 12.33
CA PRO A 219 -8.52 18.84 13.36
C PRO A 219 -7.11 19.16 13.83
N THR A 220 -6.91 20.36 14.35
CA THR A 220 -5.73 20.66 15.16
C THR A 220 -5.79 19.81 16.42
N VAL A 221 -4.71 19.10 16.73
CA VAL A 221 -4.61 18.18 17.86
C VAL A 221 -3.39 18.48 18.71
N ASP A 222 -3.42 18.06 19.96
CA ASP A 222 -2.31 18.25 20.91
C ASP A 222 -1.32 17.08 20.84
N THR A 223 -1.81 15.89 20.55
CA THR A 223 -1.03 14.65 20.48
C THR A 223 -1.28 13.89 19.20
N VAL A 224 -0.20 13.50 18.52
CA VAL A 224 -0.20 12.61 17.34
C VAL A 224 0.42 11.27 17.72
N ILE A 225 -0.32 10.19 17.55
CA ILE A 225 0.16 8.82 17.75
C ILE A 225 0.23 8.12 16.40
N LEU A 226 1.43 7.63 16.05
CA LEU A 226 1.71 6.95 14.79
C LEU A 226 2.01 5.48 15.11
N ASP A 227 0.97 4.63 15.01
CA ASP A 227 1.07 3.19 15.29
C ASP A 227 1.48 2.43 14.02
N GLU A 228 2.27 1.37 14.17
CA GLU A 228 3.00 0.69 13.09
C GLU A 228 3.89 1.65 12.28
N ALA A 229 4.59 2.50 13.02
CA ALA A 229 5.39 3.60 12.51
C ALA A 229 6.55 3.16 11.57
N HIS A 230 6.90 1.86 11.55
CA HIS A 230 7.84 1.30 10.58
C HIS A 230 7.42 1.52 9.11
N GLN A 231 6.13 1.78 8.84
CA GLN A 231 5.62 2.06 7.49
C GLN A 231 5.77 3.53 7.07
N LEU A 232 6.03 4.44 8.01
CA LEU A 232 6.06 5.87 7.72
C LEU A 232 7.08 6.27 6.65
N PRO A 233 8.32 5.73 6.61
CA PRO A 233 9.28 6.09 5.58
C PRO A 233 8.77 5.81 4.16
N SER A 234 8.15 4.64 3.94
CA SER A 234 7.61 4.28 2.63
C SER A 234 6.39 5.12 2.26
N VAL A 235 5.47 5.34 3.22
CA VAL A 235 4.29 6.20 3.00
C VAL A 235 4.70 7.64 2.72
N ALA A 236 5.72 8.16 3.41
CA ALA A 236 6.24 9.50 3.16
C ALA A 236 6.91 9.60 1.77
N ALA A 237 7.67 8.58 1.34
CA ALA A 237 8.27 8.53 0.02
C ALA A 237 7.20 8.54 -1.10
N ASP A 238 6.13 7.77 -0.93
CA ASP A 238 5.01 7.73 -1.87
C ASP A 238 4.25 9.07 -1.89
N PHE A 239 4.12 9.72 -0.74
CA PHE A 239 3.30 10.92 -0.58
C PHE A 239 4.00 12.21 -1.05
N PHE A 240 5.28 12.37 -0.69
CA PHE A 240 6.10 13.50 -1.13
C PHE A 240 6.70 13.30 -2.53
N GLY A 241 6.46 12.12 -3.13
CA GLY A 241 6.73 11.85 -4.53
C GLY A 241 5.63 12.36 -5.44
N THR A 242 5.94 12.49 -6.73
CA THR A 242 4.94 12.75 -7.77
C THR A 242 4.75 11.53 -8.65
N SER A 243 3.52 11.30 -9.09
CA SER A 243 3.21 10.22 -10.01
C SER A 243 2.18 10.66 -11.05
N LEU A 244 2.41 10.26 -12.30
CA LEU A 244 1.51 10.48 -13.42
C LEU A 244 1.29 9.15 -14.15
N SER A 245 0.05 8.71 -14.32
CA SER A 245 -0.25 7.50 -15.09
C SER A 245 -0.93 7.82 -16.42
N LEU A 246 -0.65 7.00 -17.44
CA LEU A 246 -1.38 7.07 -18.70
C LEU A 246 -2.89 6.83 -18.52
N ALA A 247 -3.27 6.08 -17.50
CA ALA A 247 -4.68 5.84 -17.17
C ALA A 247 -5.40 7.12 -16.74
N GLN A 248 -4.74 7.97 -15.91
CA GLN A 248 -5.29 9.28 -15.50
C GLN A 248 -5.47 10.22 -16.69
N LEU A 249 -4.51 10.23 -17.63
CA LEU A 249 -4.61 11.01 -18.86
C LEU A 249 -5.77 10.53 -19.74
N LEU A 250 -5.90 9.22 -19.97
CA LEU A 250 -7.00 8.65 -20.74
C LEU A 250 -8.36 8.89 -20.08
N GLU A 251 -8.45 8.88 -18.76
CA GLU A 251 -9.67 9.19 -18.02
C GLU A 251 -10.05 10.67 -18.20
N ALA A 252 -9.07 11.59 -18.08
CA ALA A 252 -9.30 13.02 -18.32
C ALA A 252 -9.78 13.29 -19.75
N GLY A 253 -9.22 12.62 -20.77
CA GLY A 253 -9.68 12.70 -22.15
C GLY A 253 -11.13 12.24 -22.34
N ARG A 254 -11.50 11.14 -21.71
CA ARG A 254 -12.88 10.61 -21.75
C ARG A 254 -13.86 11.54 -21.05
N ASP A 255 -13.49 12.07 -19.88
CA ASP A 255 -14.30 13.03 -19.14
C ASP A 255 -14.49 14.32 -19.96
N ALA A 256 -13.42 14.83 -20.61
CA ALA A 256 -13.49 15.99 -21.49
C ALA A 256 -14.44 15.78 -22.67
N ARG A 257 -14.42 14.59 -23.27
CA ARG A 257 -15.34 14.24 -24.36
C ARG A 257 -16.78 14.19 -23.86
N ALA A 258 -17.04 13.52 -22.76
CA ALA A 258 -18.38 13.34 -22.23
C ALA A 258 -18.98 14.67 -21.74
N LEU A 259 -18.24 15.44 -20.95
CA LEU A 259 -18.69 16.72 -20.43
C LEU A 259 -18.77 17.79 -21.52
N GLY A 260 -17.77 17.85 -22.41
CA GLY A 260 -17.75 18.80 -23.52
C GLY A 260 -18.98 18.64 -24.43
N LEU A 261 -19.31 17.40 -24.83
CA LEU A 261 -20.48 17.14 -25.65
C LEU A 261 -21.80 17.41 -24.92
N ALA A 262 -21.86 17.17 -23.61
CA ALA A 262 -23.08 17.33 -22.82
C ALA A 262 -23.32 18.77 -22.36
N ARG A 263 -22.29 19.54 -22.03
CA ARG A 263 -22.37 20.85 -21.35
C ARG A 263 -21.91 22.03 -22.21
N ALA A 264 -21.05 21.78 -23.20
CA ALA A 264 -20.50 22.79 -24.10
C ALA A 264 -20.37 22.26 -25.54
N PRO A 265 -21.45 21.77 -26.16
CA PRO A 265 -21.37 21.14 -27.48
C PRO A 265 -20.88 22.10 -28.59
N ASP A 266 -21.09 23.38 -28.41
CA ASP A 266 -20.66 24.48 -29.28
C ASP A 266 -19.24 25.00 -28.97
N GLY A 267 -18.66 24.56 -27.84
CA GLY A 267 -17.45 25.13 -27.29
C GLY A 267 -16.17 24.70 -27.99
N ALA A 268 -16.15 23.51 -28.59
CA ALA A 268 -15.00 22.97 -29.32
C ALA A 268 -15.37 21.72 -30.11
N SER A 269 -14.46 21.28 -31.00
CA SER A 269 -14.55 19.99 -31.68
C SER A 269 -14.12 18.84 -30.75
N TRP A 270 -14.91 18.60 -29.70
CA TRP A 270 -14.55 17.69 -28.59
C TRP A 270 -14.11 16.30 -29.03
N ILE A 271 -14.81 15.71 -30.04
CA ILE A 271 -14.48 14.38 -30.56
C ILE A 271 -13.06 14.38 -31.17
N THR A 272 -12.71 15.40 -31.96
CA THR A 272 -11.39 15.51 -32.62
C THR A 272 -10.30 15.71 -31.59
N LEU A 273 -10.43 16.71 -30.70
CA LEU A 273 -9.44 17.04 -29.67
C LEU A 273 -9.15 15.86 -28.75
N THR A 274 -10.21 15.24 -28.22
CA THR A 274 -10.03 14.12 -27.30
C THR A 274 -9.47 12.88 -28.01
N SER A 275 -9.82 12.64 -29.28
CA SER A 275 -9.24 11.53 -30.04
C SER A 275 -7.75 11.75 -30.35
N GLN A 276 -7.32 12.99 -30.62
CA GLN A 276 -5.91 13.35 -30.79
C GLN A 276 -5.15 13.14 -29.48
N PHE A 277 -5.68 13.66 -28.37
CA PHE A 277 -5.09 13.48 -27.06
C PHE A 277 -4.96 12.00 -26.65
N GLU A 278 -6.03 11.21 -26.79
CA GLU A 278 -5.99 9.77 -26.50
C GLU A 278 -5.00 9.02 -27.40
N ARG A 279 -4.83 9.44 -28.66
CA ARG A 279 -3.84 8.86 -29.57
C ARG A 279 -2.44 9.15 -29.07
N ALA A 280 -2.11 10.41 -28.72
CA ALA A 280 -0.81 10.79 -28.21
C ALA A 280 -0.43 9.99 -26.93
N VAL A 281 -1.41 9.76 -26.02
CA VAL A 281 -1.21 8.92 -24.84
C VAL A 281 -0.86 7.47 -25.22
N ARG A 282 -1.55 6.88 -26.22
CA ARG A 282 -1.26 5.52 -26.68
C ARG A 282 0.07 5.43 -27.40
N ASP A 283 0.41 6.43 -28.21
CA ASP A 283 1.69 6.51 -28.95
C ASP A 283 2.87 6.59 -27.98
N LEU A 284 2.75 7.36 -26.88
CA LEU A 284 3.75 7.36 -25.81
C LEU A 284 3.91 5.96 -25.18
N ARG A 285 2.79 5.23 -24.93
CA ARG A 285 2.87 3.84 -24.44
C ARG A 285 3.65 2.91 -25.39
N LEU A 286 3.45 3.09 -26.70
CA LEU A 286 4.17 2.30 -27.72
C LEU A 286 5.64 2.68 -27.78
N ALA A 287 5.97 3.99 -27.72
CA ALA A 287 7.34 4.48 -27.69
C ALA A 287 8.13 3.91 -26.50
N LEU A 288 7.53 3.81 -25.31
CA LEU A 288 8.15 3.17 -24.15
C LEU A 288 8.55 1.71 -24.42
N GLY A 289 7.72 0.96 -25.14
CA GLY A 289 8.08 -0.39 -25.58
C GLY A 289 9.20 -0.42 -26.63
N ALA A 290 9.22 0.56 -27.54
CA ALA A 290 10.22 0.63 -28.59
C ALA A 290 11.65 0.94 -28.07
N VAL A 291 11.77 1.64 -26.93
CA VAL A 291 13.07 1.84 -26.24
C VAL A 291 13.48 0.68 -25.33
N GLY A 292 12.80 -0.47 -25.43
CA GLY A 292 13.20 -1.72 -24.73
C GLY A 292 12.60 -1.92 -23.35
N LEU A 293 11.66 -1.09 -22.90
CA LEU A 293 10.98 -1.31 -21.63
C LEU A 293 10.01 -2.49 -21.73
N ILE A 294 10.04 -3.38 -20.74
CA ILE A 294 9.25 -4.62 -20.71
C ILE A 294 8.07 -4.46 -19.74
N ALA A 295 6.90 -4.98 -20.11
CA ALA A 295 5.75 -4.99 -19.22
C ALA A 295 6.05 -5.75 -17.91
N GLY A 296 5.73 -5.15 -16.78
CA GLY A 296 6.06 -5.62 -15.44
C GLY A 296 7.40 -5.10 -14.90
N SER A 297 8.17 -4.31 -15.71
CA SER A 297 9.43 -3.72 -15.26
C SER A 297 9.22 -2.37 -14.56
N ARG A 298 10.18 -2.06 -13.69
CA ARG A 298 10.43 -0.74 -13.09
C ARG A 298 11.82 -0.30 -13.52
N THR A 299 11.94 0.82 -14.17
CA THR A 299 13.21 1.25 -14.78
C THR A 299 13.44 2.72 -14.48
N SER A 300 14.63 3.07 -13.97
CA SER A 300 14.99 4.48 -13.80
C SER A 300 15.23 5.13 -15.17
N LEU A 301 14.96 6.42 -15.27
CA LEU A 301 15.14 7.17 -16.51
C LEU A 301 16.59 7.11 -17.00
N ASP A 302 17.56 7.09 -16.07
CA ASP A 302 19.00 7.02 -16.37
C ASP A 302 19.42 5.72 -17.05
N ARG A 303 18.68 4.63 -16.88
CA ARG A 303 18.95 3.33 -17.48
C ARG A 303 18.34 3.13 -18.86
N ILE A 304 17.59 4.10 -19.36
CA ILE A 304 17.00 4.03 -20.69
C ILE A 304 18.05 4.55 -21.68
N GLU A 305 18.77 3.67 -22.37
CA GLU A 305 19.84 4.00 -23.30
C GLU A 305 19.35 4.93 -24.44
N ARG A 306 18.14 4.69 -24.95
CA ARG A 306 17.54 5.45 -26.07
C ARG A 306 16.46 6.41 -25.58
N ARG A 307 16.66 7.07 -24.45
CA ARG A 307 15.66 7.98 -23.86
C ARG A 307 15.32 9.18 -24.73
N SER A 308 16.27 9.64 -25.55
CA SER A 308 16.06 10.69 -26.53
C SER A 308 14.96 10.35 -27.55
N ASP A 309 14.77 9.06 -27.87
CA ASP A 309 13.73 8.58 -28.78
C ASP A 309 12.32 8.73 -28.21
N LEU A 310 12.19 8.95 -26.91
CA LEU A 310 10.89 9.21 -26.25
C LEU A 310 10.43 10.65 -26.45
N ARG A 311 11.35 11.57 -26.73
CA ARG A 311 11.06 13.01 -26.83
C ARG A 311 9.93 13.34 -27.79
N PRO A 312 9.91 12.85 -29.05
CA PRO A 312 8.83 13.18 -29.99
C PRO A 312 7.44 12.75 -29.46
N ALA A 313 7.38 11.64 -28.71
CA ALA A 313 6.12 11.16 -28.13
C ALA A 313 5.66 12.01 -26.93
N PHE A 314 6.59 12.50 -26.11
CA PHE A 314 6.28 13.44 -25.04
C PHE A 314 5.88 14.82 -25.59
N ASP A 315 6.58 15.35 -26.59
CA ASP A 315 6.26 16.63 -27.24
C ASP A 315 4.84 16.57 -27.86
N ALA A 316 4.51 15.48 -28.59
CA ALA A 316 3.18 15.27 -29.15
C ALA A 316 2.07 15.19 -28.08
N LEU A 317 2.37 14.57 -26.93
CA LEU A 317 1.43 14.51 -25.80
C LEU A 317 1.26 15.88 -25.16
N ASP A 318 2.34 16.65 -24.98
CA ASP A 318 2.25 18.01 -24.42
C ASP A 318 1.44 18.92 -25.34
N GLU A 319 1.69 18.91 -26.66
CA GLU A 319 0.93 19.68 -27.64
C GLU A 319 -0.56 19.33 -27.61
N ALA A 320 -0.91 18.04 -27.67
CA ALA A 320 -2.31 17.59 -27.61
C ALA A 320 -2.99 17.92 -26.27
N SER A 321 -2.24 17.85 -25.16
CA SER A 321 -2.73 18.23 -23.83
C SER A 321 -2.94 19.74 -23.71
N ALA A 322 -2.07 20.56 -24.33
CA ALA A 322 -2.18 22.00 -24.36
C ALA A 322 -3.40 22.46 -25.18
N GLU A 323 -3.68 21.80 -26.29
CA GLU A 323 -4.89 22.07 -27.08
C GLU A 323 -6.16 21.74 -26.34
N LEU A 324 -6.20 20.58 -25.66
CA LEU A 324 -7.32 20.18 -24.83
C LEU A 324 -7.55 21.15 -23.67
N ALA A 325 -6.47 21.55 -22.99
CA ALA A 325 -6.53 22.53 -21.88
C ALA A 325 -7.05 23.89 -22.35
N ARG A 326 -6.60 24.39 -23.50
CA ARG A 326 -7.11 25.65 -24.08
C ARG A 326 -8.60 25.57 -24.42
N ALA A 327 -9.05 24.48 -25.01
CA ALA A 327 -10.47 24.28 -25.31
C ALA A 327 -11.34 24.23 -24.05
N LEU A 328 -10.87 23.56 -23.00
CA LEU A 328 -11.54 23.54 -21.72
C LEU A 328 -11.59 24.94 -21.08
N GLU A 329 -10.47 25.68 -21.09
CA GLU A 329 -10.35 27.01 -20.50
C GLU A 329 -11.31 28.04 -21.12
N ILE A 330 -11.48 28.00 -22.45
CA ILE A 330 -12.45 28.86 -23.17
C ILE A 330 -13.90 28.61 -22.70
N ASN A 331 -14.16 27.41 -22.18
CA ASN A 331 -15.49 27.02 -21.71
C ASN A 331 -15.66 27.13 -20.17
N ARG A 332 -14.71 27.76 -19.49
CA ARG A 332 -14.76 27.99 -18.03
C ARG A 332 -16.05 28.73 -17.63
N GLY A 333 -16.63 28.30 -16.49
CA GLY A 333 -17.85 28.90 -15.92
C GLY A 333 -19.16 28.40 -16.54
N ARG A 334 -19.12 27.52 -17.54
CA ARG A 334 -20.36 26.93 -18.11
C ARG A 334 -20.95 25.84 -17.25
N ASP A 335 -20.09 25.07 -16.56
CA ASP A 335 -20.50 23.95 -15.72
C ASP A 335 -19.40 23.63 -14.68
N ALA A 336 -19.79 23.36 -13.42
CA ALA A 336 -18.86 23.10 -12.34
C ALA A 336 -17.98 21.83 -12.56
N GLU A 337 -18.49 20.81 -13.26
CA GLU A 337 -17.70 19.62 -13.60
C GLU A 337 -16.65 19.92 -14.68
N LEU A 338 -16.96 20.83 -15.63
CA LEU A 338 -15.97 21.31 -16.59
C LEU A 338 -14.88 22.13 -15.90
N ASP A 339 -15.25 23.01 -14.97
CA ASP A 339 -14.28 23.82 -14.22
C ASP A 339 -13.35 22.97 -13.37
N LEU A 340 -13.86 21.91 -12.75
CA LEU A 340 -13.03 20.93 -12.05
C LEU A 340 -12.05 20.21 -13.01
N LEU A 341 -12.53 19.83 -14.19
CA LEU A 341 -11.71 19.17 -15.20
C LEU A 341 -10.59 20.06 -15.72
N ILE A 342 -10.81 21.37 -15.83
CA ILE A 342 -9.76 22.36 -16.15
C ILE A 342 -8.62 22.26 -15.15
N GLY A 343 -8.92 22.29 -13.86
CA GLY A 343 -7.94 22.16 -12.79
C GLY A 343 -7.17 20.84 -12.86
N ARG A 344 -7.90 19.74 -13.08
CA ARG A 344 -7.31 18.40 -13.23
C ARG A 344 -6.36 18.29 -14.41
N VAL A 345 -6.75 18.77 -15.59
CA VAL A 345 -5.89 18.75 -16.79
C VAL A 345 -4.66 19.62 -16.60
N ALA A 346 -4.81 20.79 -15.95
CA ALA A 346 -3.67 21.66 -15.63
C ALA A 346 -2.69 20.99 -14.65
N GLU A 347 -3.18 20.26 -13.64
CA GLU A 347 -2.33 19.50 -12.71
C GLU A 347 -1.60 18.34 -13.42
N LEU A 348 -2.30 17.57 -14.26
CA LEU A 348 -1.69 16.49 -15.05
C LEU A 348 -0.59 17.00 -15.98
N ARG A 349 -0.79 18.18 -16.61
CA ARG A 349 0.23 18.82 -17.44
C ARG A 349 1.43 19.25 -16.62
N ARG A 350 1.24 19.92 -15.48
CA ARG A 350 2.37 20.29 -14.61
C ARG A 350 3.18 19.06 -14.19
N ASN A 351 2.52 17.98 -13.79
CA ASN A 351 3.21 16.75 -13.39
C ASN A 351 3.99 16.15 -14.58
N LEU A 352 3.47 16.27 -15.80
CA LEU A 352 4.18 15.84 -17.01
C LEU A 352 5.41 16.72 -17.27
N ASP A 353 5.26 18.04 -17.20
CA ASP A 353 6.35 19.02 -17.40
C ASP A 353 7.44 18.86 -16.33
N GLU A 354 7.07 18.70 -15.08
CA GLU A 354 8.01 18.45 -13.97
C GLU A 354 8.76 17.13 -14.16
N TRP A 355 8.06 16.08 -14.62
CA TRP A 355 8.68 14.78 -14.83
C TRP A 355 9.60 14.78 -16.06
N THR A 356 9.19 15.41 -17.15
CA THR A 356 9.98 15.49 -18.39
C THR A 356 11.14 16.46 -18.29
N GLY A 357 11.02 17.55 -17.54
CA GLY A 357 11.95 18.64 -17.26
C GLY A 357 13.03 18.87 -18.33
N ALA A 358 13.31 20.08 -18.73
CA ALA A 358 14.17 20.41 -19.88
C ALA A 358 15.55 19.70 -19.92
N VAL A 359 16.00 19.16 -18.79
CA VAL A 359 17.32 18.53 -18.62
C VAL A 359 17.26 17.00 -18.72
N ALA A 360 16.13 16.37 -18.36
CA ALA A 360 16.06 14.93 -18.18
C ALA A 360 16.06 14.12 -19.49
N LEU A 361 15.47 14.67 -20.57
CA LEU A 361 15.38 14.00 -21.88
C LEU A 361 16.44 14.47 -22.89
N ASN A 362 17.17 15.57 -22.60
CA ASN A 362 18.05 16.26 -23.58
C ASN A 362 19.54 15.92 -23.46
N ARG A 363 19.94 15.05 -22.51
CA ARG A 363 21.36 14.75 -22.33
C ARG A 363 21.79 13.59 -23.21
N ASP A 364 22.74 13.89 -24.09
CA ASP A 364 23.48 12.92 -24.89
C ASP A 364 24.30 11.98 -23.97
N GLU A 365 24.50 10.75 -24.44
CA GLU A 365 25.05 9.60 -23.69
C GLU A 365 26.47 9.78 -23.15
N ASP A 366 27.19 10.86 -23.54
CA ASP A 366 28.63 11.03 -23.30
C ASP A 366 29.01 11.79 -22.02
N SER A 367 28.08 12.19 -21.16
CA SER A 367 28.42 12.88 -19.92
C SER A 367 28.17 12.02 -18.67
N ASP A 368 29.23 11.42 -18.15
CA ASP A 368 29.28 10.81 -16.80
C ASP A 368 28.84 11.77 -15.67
N ALA A 369 28.77 13.07 -15.96
CA ALA A 369 28.24 14.10 -15.06
C ALA A 369 26.71 14.04 -14.88
N ALA A 370 25.97 13.33 -15.74
CA ALA A 370 24.50 13.31 -15.72
C ALA A 370 23.88 12.54 -14.52
N ALA A 371 24.58 11.55 -14.01
CA ALA A 371 24.14 10.79 -12.82
C ALA A 371 24.24 11.62 -11.53
N ASP A 372 24.99 12.72 -11.57
CA ASP A 372 25.37 13.50 -10.38
C ASP A 372 24.39 14.65 -10.09
N GLU A 373 23.69 15.17 -11.09
CA GLU A 373 22.84 16.37 -10.92
C GLU A 373 21.42 16.07 -10.38
N SER A 374 20.93 14.83 -10.45
CA SER A 374 19.66 14.45 -9.79
C SER A 374 19.76 14.51 -8.27
N PHE A 375 20.98 14.68 -7.74
CA PHE A 375 21.28 14.83 -6.32
C PHE A 375 21.72 16.24 -5.92
N ASP A 376 21.80 17.17 -6.87
CA ASP A 376 22.12 18.59 -6.63
C ASP A 376 20.82 19.37 -6.36
N GLY A 377 20.37 19.31 -5.15
CA GLY A 377 19.20 20.06 -4.70
C GLY A 377 18.86 19.76 -3.25
N ASP A 378 18.05 20.62 -2.63
CA ASP A 378 17.57 20.47 -1.26
C ASP A 378 16.79 19.16 -1.01
N ALA A 379 16.34 18.45 -2.08
CA ALA A 379 15.57 17.22 -2.00
C ALA A 379 15.96 16.22 -3.11
N PRO A 380 16.96 15.35 -2.88
CA PRO A 380 17.38 14.34 -3.85
C PRO A 380 16.22 13.39 -4.20
N SER A 381 15.98 13.17 -5.50
CA SER A 381 14.89 12.32 -5.99
C SER A 381 15.34 11.46 -7.19
N VAL A 382 14.59 10.39 -7.47
CA VAL A 382 14.79 9.53 -8.63
C VAL A 382 13.54 9.51 -9.50
N ARG A 383 13.74 9.63 -10.82
CA ARG A 383 12.67 9.46 -11.83
C ARG A 383 12.73 8.05 -12.40
N TRP A 384 11.57 7.40 -12.41
CA TRP A 384 11.48 6.02 -12.90
C TRP A 384 10.10 5.74 -13.52
N ILE A 385 10.06 4.75 -14.40
CA ILE A 385 8.87 4.32 -15.11
C ILE A 385 8.49 2.92 -14.66
N SER A 386 7.22 2.74 -14.33
CA SER A 386 6.59 1.44 -14.16
C SER A 386 5.77 1.14 -15.41
N LEU A 387 6.13 0.07 -16.14
CA LEU A 387 5.43 -0.32 -17.34
C LEU A 387 4.53 -1.53 -17.07
N SER A 388 3.26 -1.43 -17.43
CA SER A 388 2.31 -2.55 -17.41
C SER A 388 1.92 -2.95 -18.84
N THR A 389 1.16 -4.04 -18.97
CA THR A 389 0.67 -4.50 -20.29
C THR A 389 -0.10 -3.41 -21.03
N TYR A 390 -0.96 -2.66 -20.33
CA TYR A 390 -1.86 -1.69 -20.94
C TYR A 390 -1.59 -0.23 -20.55
N GLY A 391 -0.60 0.03 -19.69
CA GLY A 391 -0.34 1.38 -19.21
C GLY A 391 1.11 1.60 -18.79
N ALA A 392 1.40 2.84 -18.41
CA ALA A 392 2.65 3.23 -17.77
C ALA A 392 2.36 4.22 -16.66
N GLN A 393 3.25 4.27 -15.69
CA GLN A 393 3.25 5.25 -14.62
C GLN A 393 4.65 5.87 -14.55
N PHE A 394 4.68 7.17 -14.56
CA PHE A 394 5.88 8.02 -14.43
C PHE A 394 5.95 8.47 -12.99
N ASN A 395 7.06 8.18 -12.32
CA ASN A 395 7.21 8.43 -10.90
C ASN A 395 8.47 9.28 -10.66
N GLN A 396 8.38 10.17 -9.69
CA GLN A 396 9.52 10.84 -9.09
C GLN A 396 9.46 10.63 -7.59
N THR A 397 10.42 9.90 -7.04
CA THR A 397 10.44 9.48 -5.63
C THR A 397 11.59 10.18 -4.89
N PRO A 398 11.32 10.88 -3.77
CA PRO A 398 12.36 11.46 -2.95
C PRO A 398 13.21 10.37 -2.27
N LEU A 399 14.52 10.55 -2.22
CA LEU A 399 15.46 9.60 -1.61
C LEU A 399 15.65 9.82 -0.10
N ALA A 400 15.24 10.99 0.40
CA ALA A 400 15.30 11.37 1.82
C ALA A 400 13.94 11.97 2.28
N PRO A 401 12.85 11.20 2.28
CA PRO A 401 11.50 11.70 2.61
C PRO A 401 11.39 12.21 4.04
N GLY A 402 12.26 11.76 4.94
CA GLY A 402 12.29 12.20 6.34
C GLY A 402 12.52 13.70 6.51
N GLN A 403 13.22 14.37 5.60
CA GLN A 403 13.39 15.83 5.66
C GLN A 403 12.06 16.58 5.54
N ALA A 404 11.17 16.13 4.66
CA ALA A 404 9.84 16.72 4.52
C ALA A 404 8.99 16.46 5.78
N LEU A 405 9.09 15.25 6.34
CA LEU A 405 8.39 14.90 7.59
C LEU A 405 8.90 15.71 8.79
N ALA A 406 10.22 15.92 8.90
CA ALA A 406 10.83 16.76 9.94
C ALA A 406 10.35 18.21 9.86
N ARG A 407 10.35 18.81 8.67
CA ARG A 407 9.81 20.19 8.46
C ARG A 407 8.33 20.29 8.87
N ALA A 408 7.53 19.30 8.48
CA ALA A 408 6.12 19.27 8.86
C ALA A 408 5.92 19.12 10.37
N ARG A 409 6.81 18.38 11.06
CA ARG A 409 6.81 18.24 12.52
C ARG A 409 7.20 19.56 13.22
N GLU A 410 8.25 20.23 12.74
CA GLU A 410 8.74 21.49 13.33
C GLU A 410 7.70 22.61 13.23
N ALA A 411 6.91 22.62 12.18
CA ALA A 411 5.83 23.61 11.99
C ALA A 411 4.69 23.50 13.01
N GLN A 412 4.67 22.43 13.85
CA GLN A 412 3.54 22.15 14.73
C GLN A 412 3.98 21.84 16.18
N PRO A 413 3.44 22.56 17.18
CA PRO A 413 3.76 22.35 18.59
C PRO A 413 3.01 21.15 19.20
N GLN A 414 3.04 19.97 18.56
CA GLN A 414 2.33 18.76 18.99
C GLN A 414 3.30 17.76 19.59
N SER A 415 2.82 16.93 20.50
CA SER A 415 3.56 15.74 20.93
C SER A 415 3.44 14.63 19.87
N TRP A 416 4.55 14.01 19.51
CA TRP A 416 4.55 12.89 18.54
C TRP A 416 5.00 11.60 19.18
N ILE A 417 4.18 10.57 19.13
CA ILE A 417 4.45 9.23 19.65
C ILE A 417 4.48 8.26 18.47
N LEU A 418 5.68 7.85 18.06
CA LEU A 418 5.87 6.85 17.00
C LEU A 418 6.10 5.48 17.64
N THR A 419 5.27 4.51 17.32
CA THR A 419 5.39 3.18 17.94
C THR A 419 5.26 2.06 16.91
N SER A 420 6.06 1.01 17.10
CA SER A 420 5.98 -0.24 16.35
C SER A 420 6.61 -1.39 17.12
N ALA A 421 6.37 -2.62 16.66
CA ALA A 421 7.08 -3.79 17.15
C ALA A 421 8.51 -3.91 16.58
N THR A 422 8.80 -3.20 15.49
CA THR A 422 10.03 -3.36 14.69
C THR A 422 10.48 -2.01 14.15
N LEU A 423 11.35 -1.31 14.86
CA LEU A 423 11.98 -0.05 14.46
C LEU A 423 13.50 -0.14 14.48
N THR A 424 14.05 -1.04 15.34
CA THR A 424 15.50 -1.17 15.51
C THR A 424 16.08 -2.26 14.64
N ALA A 425 17.29 -2.03 14.15
CA ALA A 425 18.18 -3.03 13.59
C ALA A 425 19.38 -3.22 14.52
N ALA A 426 19.66 -4.45 14.94
CA ALA A 426 20.68 -4.78 15.96
C ALA A 426 20.51 -3.95 17.26
N GLY A 427 19.29 -3.64 17.65
CA GLY A 427 18.95 -2.87 18.86
C GLY A 427 19.16 -1.37 18.74
N ARG A 428 19.47 -0.82 17.56
CA ARG A 428 19.78 0.59 17.33
C ARG A 428 18.70 1.26 16.49
N PHE A 429 18.39 2.53 16.78
CA PHE A 429 17.36 3.34 16.13
C PHE A 429 17.90 4.21 15.00
N GLU A 430 19.20 4.36 14.82
CA GLU A 430 19.84 5.34 13.92
C GLU A 430 19.32 5.26 12.48
N HIS A 431 19.10 4.03 11.99
CA HIS A 431 18.50 3.85 10.68
C HIS A 431 17.11 4.48 10.59
N TYR A 432 16.24 4.15 11.54
CA TYR A 432 14.86 4.65 11.55
C TYR A 432 14.80 6.17 11.74
N LEU A 433 15.61 6.72 12.65
CA LEU A 433 15.73 8.17 12.87
C LEU A 433 16.11 8.91 11.57
N ALA A 434 17.10 8.40 10.85
CA ALA A 434 17.51 8.96 9.56
C ALA A 434 16.42 8.87 8.48
N GLU A 435 15.64 7.77 8.45
CA GLU A 435 14.55 7.59 7.47
C GLU A 435 13.37 8.53 7.73
N VAL A 436 13.07 8.84 8.99
CA VAL A 436 11.97 9.76 9.35
C VAL A 436 12.44 11.20 9.59
N GLY A 437 13.75 11.47 9.61
CA GLY A 437 14.32 12.80 9.82
C GLY A 437 14.13 13.36 11.25
N LEU A 438 13.97 12.51 12.26
CA LEU A 438 13.65 12.92 13.63
C LEU A 438 14.84 12.66 14.58
N ASP A 439 16.01 13.21 14.26
CA ASP A 439 17.27 12.95 14.98
C ASP A 439 17.23 13.34 16.46
N ASN A 440 16.40 14.29 16.84
CA ASN A 440 16.28 14.79 18.23
C ASN A 440 15.20 14.05 19.04
N ALA A 441 14.59 12.99 18.49
CA ALA A 441 13.54 12.25 19.19
C ALA A 441 14.11 11.42 20.35
N THR A 442 13.37 11.36 21.45
CA THR A 442 13.65 10.40 22.53
C THR A 442 13.34 8.98 22.03
N THR A 443 14.26 8.05 22.22
CA THR A 443 14.09 6.66 21.79
C THR A 443 14.00 5.73 23.00
N ALA A 444 13.08 4.75 22.95
CA ALA A 444 12.95 3.76 24.00
C ALA A 444 12.51 2.40 23.45
N ARG A 445 12.95 1.33 24.12
CA ARG A 445 12.66 -0.03 23.71
C ARG A 445 12.15 -0.88 24.88
N TRP A 446 11.13 -1.68 24.61
CA TRP A 446 10.58 -2.68 25.56
C TRP A 446 10.54 -4.04 24.88
N ASP A 447 11.15 -5.04 25.53
CA ASP A 447 11.14 -6.40 25.04
C ASP A 447 9.74 -7.04 25.19
N SER A 448 9.48 -8.08 24.42
CA SER A 448 8.27 -8.87 24.51
C SER A 448 8.23 -9.64 25.85
N PRO A 449 7.05 -9.81 26.48
CA PRO A 449 6.89 -10.61 27.69
C PRO A 449 6.91 -12.12 27.44
N PHE A 450 6.93 -12.57 26.19
CA PHE A 450 6.85 -13.99 25.83
C PHE A 450 8.16 -14.75 26.15
N ASP A 451 8.03 -15.99 26.62
CA ASP A 451 9.15 -16.92 26.86
C ASP A 451 9.58 -17.60 25.55
N PHE A 452 10.16 -16.78 24.65
CA PHE A 452 10.58 -17.26 23.34
C PHE A 452 11.48 -18.51 23.35
N PRO A 453 12.44 -18.68 24.30
CA PRO A 453 13.25 -19.90 24.35
C PRO A 453 12.46 -21.19 24.52
N ARG A 454 11.27 -21.11 25.17
CA ARG A 454 10.38 -22.26 25.37
C ARG A 454 9.31 -22.39 24.30
N GLN A 455 8.83 -21.24 23.79
CA GLN A 455 7.72 -21.19 22.86
C GLN A 455 8.15 -21.37 21.40
N ALA A 456 9.39 -21.03 21.05
CA ALA A 456 9.81 -21.03 19.67
C ALA A 456 11.21 -21.63 19.47
N LEU A 457 11.35 -22.36 18.35
CA LEU A 457 12.61 -22.91 17.91
C LEU A 457 12.99 -22.34 16.55
N LEU A 458 14.19 -21.78 16.42
CA LEU A 458 14.76 -21.35 15.16
C LEU A 458 15.53 -22.52 14.54
N TYR A 459 15.03 -23.01 13.40
CA TYR A 459 15.66 -24.04 12.63
C TYR A 459 16.42 -23.47 11.43
N LEU A 460 17.72 -23.76 11.37
CA LEU A 460 18.64 -23.34 10.30
C LEU A 460 19.22 -24.60 9.63
N PRO A 461 18.68 -25.05 8.49
CA PRO A 461 19.14 -26.26 7.80
C PRO A 461 20.63 -26.24 7.44
N GLN A 462 21.25 -27.41 7.39
CA GLN A 462 22.71 -27.53 7.18
C GLN A 462 23.16 -27.32 5.75
N SER A 463 22.33 -27.71 4.78
CA SER A 463 22.70 -27.71 3.37
C SER A 463 21.59 -27.08 2.56
N LEU A 464 21.84 -25.89 2.05
CA LEU A 464 20.94 -25.17 1.16
C LEU A 464 21.72 -24.70 -0.06
N PRO A 465 21.11 -24.73 -1.26
CA PRO A 465 21.70 -24.08 -2.42
C PRO A 465 21.75 -22.57 -2.21
N SER A 466 22.61 -21.93 -2.97
CA SER A 466 22.69 -20.47 -2.95
C SER A 466 21.32 -19.85 -3.34
N PRO A 467 20.89 -18.75 -2.69
CA PRO A 467 19.69 -18.02 -3.09
C PRO A 467 19.69 -17.50 -4.54
N TYR A 468 20.85 -17.52 -5.19
CA TYR A 468 21.02 -17.17 -6.61
C TYR A 468 20.86 -18.37 -7.55
N ASP A 469 20.73 -19.60 -7.03
CA ASP A 469 20.52 -20.79 -7.84
C ASP A 469 19.11 -20.77 -8.48
N ALA A 470 19.05 -21.16 -9.75
CA ALA A 470 17.78 -21.22 -10.49
C ALA A 470 16.75 -22.17 -9.86
N ASN A 471 17.23 -23.23 -9.18
CA ASN A 471 16.42 -24.25 -8.51
C ASN A 471 16.15 -23.93 -7.03
N PHE A 472 16.64 -22.81 -6.52
CA PHE A 472 16.50 -22.45 -5.09
C PHE A 472 15.06 -22.58 -4.57
N ALA A 473 14.06 -22.09 -5.32
CA ALA A 473 12.67 -22.19 -4.93
C ALA A 473 12.15 -23.64 -4.83
N HIS A 474 12.66 -24.56 -5.65
CA HIS A 474 12.35 -25.99 -5.54
C HIS A 474 12.95 -26.57 -4.27
N SER A 475 14.22 -26.26 -3.98
CA SER A 475 14.89 -26.70 -2.76
C SER A 475 14.23 -26.16 -1.50
N VAL A 476 13.72 -24.92 -1.53
CA VAL A 476 12.90 -24.36 -0.43
C VAL A 476 11.72 -25.27 -0.12
N ALA A 477 10.98 -25.71 -1.14
CA ALA A 477 9.84 -26.59 -0.95
C ALA A 477 10.27 -27.99 -0.42
N GLU A 478 11.34 -28.54 -0.96
CA GLU A 478 11.86 -29.87 -0.57
C GLU A 478 12.33 -29.90 0.87
N VAL A 479 13.08 -28.89 1.30
CA VAL A 479 13.61 -28.79 2.67
C VAL A 479 12.53 -28.41 3.68
N ALA A 480 11.50 -27.66 3.27
CA ALA A 480 10.37 -27.32 4.15
C ALA A 480 9.34 -28.47 4.27
N TRP A 481 9.23 -29.34 3.27
CA TRP A 481 8.19 -30.37 3.20
C TRP A 481 8.17 -31.35 4.39
N PRO A 482 9.30 -31.91 4.89
CA PRO A 482 9.30 -32.79 6.05
C PRO A 482 8.65 -32.15 7.28
N LEU A 483 8.94 -30.86 7.54
CA LEU A 483 8.36 -30.13 8.66
C LEU A 483 6.88 -29.84 8.43
N ILE A 484 6.50 -29.40 7.24
CA ILE A 484 5.10 -29.15 6.85
C ILE A 484 4.27 -30.43 7.02
N ARG A 485 4.77 -31.56 6.50
CA ARG A 485 4.12 -32.86 6.59
C ARG A 485 4.00 -33.33 8.04
N GLY A 486 5.10 -33.25 8.80
CA GLY A 486 5.15 -33.65 10.20
C GLY A 486 4.25 -32.80 11.10
N ASN A 487 4.12 -31.52 10.79
CA ASN A 487 3.25 -30.57 11.48
C ASN A 487 1.75 -30.73 11.10
N GLY A 488 1.45 -31.51 10.06
CA GLY A 488 0.09 -31.63 9.53
C GLY A 488 -0.43 -30.34 8.87
N GLY A 489 0.43 -29.61 8.15
CA GLY A 489 0.15 -28.28 7.63
C GLY A 489 0.48 -27.19 8.66
N ARG A 490 -0.49 -26.33 8.98
CA ARG A 490 -0.37 -25.19 9.93
C ARG A 490 0.88 -24.36 9.69
N ALA A 491 1.18 -24.13 8.41
CA ALA A 491 2.42 -23.53 7.96
C ALA A 491 2.16 -22.26 7.15
N PHE A 492 3.03 -21.29 7.36
CA PHE A 492 3.09 -20.07 6.56
C PHE A 492 4.46 -20.01 5.87
N VAL A 493 4.46 -20.11 4.54
CA VAL A 493 5.67 -20.03 3.73
C VAL A 493 5.78 -18.62 3.13
N LEU A 494 6.76 -17.87 3.61
CA LEU A 494 7.02 -16.49 3.25
C LEU A 494 8.14 -16.45 2.20
N CYS A 495 7.78 -16.08 0.97
CA CYS A 495 8.71 -15.92 -0.13
C CYS A 495 9.04 -14.46 -0.36
N THR A 496 10.25 -14.16 -0.82
CA THR A 496 10.66 -12.79 -1.12
C THR A 496 10.10 -12.25 -2.44
N THR A 497 9.66 -13.10 -3.36
CA THR A 497 9.10 -12.70 -4.66
C THR A 497 7.86 -13.52 -5.04
N LEU A 498 6.96 -12.93 -5.83
CA LEU A 498 5.78 -13.64 -6.37
C LEU A 498 6.16 -14.83 -7.24
N ARG A 499 7.25 -14.73 -8.01
CA ARG A 499 7.78 -15.85 -8.82
C ARG A 499 8.22 -17.02 -7.93
N ALA A 500 8.79 -16.74 -6.74
CA ALA A 500 9.13 -17.78 -5.78
C ALA A 500 7.87 -18.42 -5.19
N VAL A 501 6.82 -17.64 -4.88
CA VAL A 501 5.52 -18.15 -4.43
C VAL A 501 4.97 -19.20 -5.39
N GLU A 502 4.94 -18.90 -6.70
CA GLU A 502 4.43 -19.81 -7.73
C GLU A 502 5.26 -21.11 -7.82
N LYS A 503 6.60 -20.99 -7.85
CA LYS A 503 7.51 -22.15 -7.96
C LYS A 503 7.44 -23.04 -6.72
N VAL A 504 7.46 -22.47 -5.51
CA VAL A 504 7.33 -23.19 -4.25
C VAL A 504 5.99 -23.91 -4.18
N ALA A 505 4.89 -23.22 -4.55
CA ALA A 505 3.56 -23.81 -4.57
C ALA A 505 3.45 -25.00 -5.55
N ALA A 506 4.01 -24.86 -6.75
CA ALA A 506 4.03 -25.93 -7.74
C ALA A 506 4.79 -27.16 -7.22
N ARG A 507 5.97 -26.94 -6.60
CA ARG A 507 6.78 -28.04 -6.07
C ARG A 507 6.11 -28.70 -4.86
N LEU A 508 5.52 -27.96 -3.94
CA LEU A 508 4.78 -28.53 -2.82
C LEU A 508 3.60 -29.39 -3.27
N ARG A 509 2.86 -28.99 -4.32
CA ARG A 509 1.79 -29.84 -4.90
C ARG A 509 2.31 -31.17 -5.38
N GLN A 510 3.49 -31.19 -6.03
CA GLN A 510 4.13 -32.42 -6.49
C GLN A 510 4.53 -33.32 -5.30
N LEU A 511 5.12 -32.74 -4.25
CA LEU A 511 5.53 -33.48 -3.05
C LEU A 511 4.31 -34.04 -2.29
N MET A 512 3.22 -33.27 -2.19
CA MET A 512 1.96 -33.73 -1.60
C MET A 512 1.37 -34.91 -2.35
N ALA A 513 1.38 -34.86 -3.69
CA ALA A 513 0.88 -35.91 -4.54
C ALA A 513 1.76 -37.18 -4.44
N HIS A 514 3.08 -37.02 -4.33
CA HIS A 514 4.02 -38.13 -4.19
C HIS A 514 3.84 -38.90 -2.87
N ASP A 515 3.61 -38.16 -1.78
CA ASP A 515 3.47 -38.74 -0.43
C ASP A 515 2.02 -39.10 -0.08
N ASP A 516 1.08 -39.03 -1.04
CA ASP A 516 -0.37 -39.22 -0.86
C ASP A 516 -0.93 -38.44 0.34
N LYS A 517 -0.41 -37.22 0.54
CA LYS A 517 -0.79 -36.33 1.63
C LYS A 517 -1.53 -35.11 1.09
N GLN A 518 -2.82 -35.01 1.41
CA GLN A 518 -3.65 -33.88 1.01
C GLN A 518 -3.72 -32.84 2.14
N LEU A 519 -3.14 -31.66 1.90
CA LEU A 519 -3.26 -30.50 2.78
C LEU A 519 -3.86 -29.34 1.98
N PRO A 520 -4.74 -28.52 2.57
CA PRO A 520 -5.22 -27.29 1.92
C PRO A 520 -4.04 -26.38 1.62
N LEU A 521 -3.78 -26.12 0.33
CA LEU A 521 -2.71 -25.25 -0.13
C LEU A 521 -3.30 -23.92 -0.63
N LEU A 522 -3.10 -22.87 0.14
CA LEU A 522 -3.57 -21.53 -0.12
C LEU A 522 -2.42 -20.70 -0.68
N VAL A 523 -2.60 -20.14 -1.88
CA VAL A 523 -1.53 -19.46 -2.60
C VAL A 523 -1.95 -18.01 -2.89
N GLN A 524 -1.09 -17.06 -2.60
CA GLN A 524 -1.31 -15.65 -2.94
C GLN A 524 -1.59 -15.50 -4.44
N GLY A 525 -2.63 -14.73 -4.77
CA GLY A 525 -3.09 -14.53 -6.15
C GLY A 525 -4.27 -15.43 -6.55
N ALA A 526 -4.53 -16.54 -5.85
CA ALA A 526 -5.68 -17.40 -6.13
C ALA A 526 -7.01 -16.81 -5.61
N SER A 527 -6.95 -15.90 -4.63
CA SER A 527 -8.12 -15.20 -4.07
C SER A 527 -7.68 -13.90 -3.37
N THR A 528 -8.65 -13.14 -2.84
CA THR A 528 -8.33 -11.95 -2.05
C THR A 528 -7.54 -12.32 -0.79
N ARG A 529 -6.70 -11.40 -0.31
CA ARG A 529 -5.91 -11.61 0.92
C ARG A 529 -6.78 -12.01 2.11
N ARG A 530 -7.92 -11.34 2.29
CA ARG A 530 -8.87 -11.63 3.37
C ARG A 530 -9.43 -13.04 3.26
N ALA A 531 -9.92 -13.43 2.09
CA ALA A 531 -10.47 -14.76 1.86
C ALA A 531 -9.42 -15.88 2.12
N LEU A 532 -8.15 -15.65 1.72
CA LEU A 532 -7.07 -16.61 2.00
C LEU A 532 -6.79 -16.74 3.50
N ILE A 533 -6.80 -15.64 4.26
CA ILE A 533 -6.59 -15.65 5.71
C ILE A 533 -7.76 -16.34 6.43
N ASP A 534 -8.99 -16.04 6.03
CA ASP A 534 -10.18 -16.64 6.62
C ASP A 534 -10.25 -18.15 6.31
N ALA A 535 -9.90 -18.55 5.07
CA ALA A 535 -9.77 -19.96 4.69
C ALA A 535 -8.66 -20.67 5.48
N PHE A 536 -7.51 -20.00 5.70
CA PHE A 536 -6.41 -20.55 6.51
C PHE A 536 -6.83 -20.81 7.96
N ARG A 537 -7.51 -19.84 8.58
CA ARG A 537 -8.05 -19.99 9.94
C ARG A 537 -9.08 -21.11 10.04
N SER A 538 -10.00 -21.16 9.08
CA SER A 538 -11.10 -22.14 9.06
C SER A 538 -10.60 -23.57 8.83
N ALA A 539 -9.59 -23.76 8.00
CA ALA A 539 -9.03 -25.07 7.72
C ALA A 539 -8.25 -25.65 8.89
N GLY A 540 -7.57 -24.83 9.70
CA GLY A 540 -6.81 -25.24 10.87
C GLY A 540 -5.56 -26.11 10.60
N ASN A 541 -5.39 -26.61 9.34
CA ASN A 541 -4.29 -27.46 8.91
C ASN A 541 -3.76 -27.06 7.52
N ALA A 542 -4.00 -25.84 7.10
CA ALA A 542 -3.60 -25.36 5.78
C ALA A 542 -2.12 -24.97 5.70
N VAL A 543 -1.62 -24.90 4.48
CA VAL A 543 -0.34 -24.27 4.13
C VAL A 543 -0.67 -23.00 3.34
N LEU A 544 -0.26 -21.84 3.85
CA LEU A 544 -0.41 -20.56 3.17
C LEU A 544 0.94 -20.14 2.60
N ILE A 545 0.98 -19.82 1.32
CA ILE A 545 2.19 -19.33 0.63
C ILE A 545 1.96 -17.90 0.17
N GLY A 546 2.82 -16.97 0.60
CA GLY A 546 2.71 -15.57 0.24
C GLY A 546 4.06 -14.87 0.14
N SER A 547 4.04 -13.70 -0.50
CA SER A 547 5.19 -12.80 -0.61
C SER A 547 5.28 -11.85 0.59
N ILE A 548 6.23 -10.93 0.56
CA ILE A 548 6.46 -9.93 1.61
C ILE A 548 5.18 -9.19 2.02
N SER A 549 4.28 -8.91 1.08
CA SER A 549 2.99 -8.26 1.38
C SER A 549 2.10 -9.05 2.36
N PHE A 550 2.33 -10.35 2.51
CA PHE A 550 1.70 -11.19 3.54
C PHE A 550 2.45 -11.19 4.87
N TRP A 551 3.67 -10.62 4.93
CA TRP A 551 4.41 -10.54 6.19
C TRP A 551 3.81 -9.48 7.13
N GLU A 552 3.14 -8.48 6.58
CA GLU A 552 2.54 -7.37 7.32
C GLU A 552 1.05 -7.62 7.63
N GLY A 553 0.58 -7.13 8.76
CA GLY A 553 -0.85 -7.02 9.07
C GLY A 553 -1.67 -8.31 9.20
N ILE A 554 -1.04 -9.50 9.25
CA ILE A 554 -1.73 -10.77 9.54
C ILE A 554 -1.63 -11.07 11.03
N ASP A 555 -2.78 -11.21 11.69
CA ASP A 555 -2.89 -11.68 13.08
C ASP A 555 -3.55 -13.05 13.08
N ILE A 556 -2.74 -14.12 13.16
CA ILE A 556 -3.20 -15.49 13.31
C ILE A 556 -2.71 -15.98 14.68
N ARG A 557 -3.63 -16.26 15.57
CA ARG A 557 -3.36 -16.74 16.94
C ARG A 557 -3.70 -18.21 17.08
N GLY A 558 -3.06 -18.86 18.04
CA GLY A 558 -3.37 -20.23 18.45
C GLY A 558 -2.84 -21.29 17.48
N ASP A 559 -3.39 -22.49 17.60
CA ASP A 559 -2.90 -23.72 16.95
C ASP A 559 -2.94 -23.72 15.41
N ALA A 560 -3.53 -22.71 14.76
CA ALA A 560 -3.64 -22.64 13.31
C ALA A 560 -2.30 -22.38 12.61
N LEU A 561 -1.34 -21.74 13.29
CA LEU A 561 -0.02 -21.44 12.78
C LEU A 561 1.06 -21.86 13.78
N SER A 562 1.86 -22.85 13.44
CA SER A 562 2.97 -23.33 14.26
C SER A 562 4.28 -23.49 13.48
N LEU A 563 4.27 -23.24 12.18
CA LEU A 563 5.48 -23.24 11.35
C LEU A 563 5.51 -22.01 10.46
N VAL A 564 6.54 -21.18 10.59
CA VAL A 564 6.84 -20.09 9.67
C VAL A 564 8.12 -20.41 8.93
N VAL A 565 8.07 -20.42 7.61
CA VAL A 565 9.21 -20.67 6.73
C VAL A 565 9.53 -19.37 5.98
N ILE A 566 10.77 -18.90 6.05
CA ILE A 566 11.27 -17.76 5.28
C ILE A 566 12.26 -18.29 4.26
N ASP A 567 12.00 -18.03 2.98
CA ASP A 567 12.83 -18.58 1.89
C ASP A 567 14.26 -18.03 1.93
N LYS A 568 14.44 -16.73 2.03
CA LYS A 568 15.74 -16.07 2.10
C LYS A 568 15.65 -14.71 2.77
N LEU A 569 16.79 -14.10 3.06
CA LEU A 569 16.87 -12.74 3.59
C LEU A 569 16.22 -11.75 2.62
N PRO A 570 15.26 -10.92 3.09
CA PRO A 570 14.45 -10.06 2.25
C PRO A 570 15.16 -8.76 1.88
N PHE A 571 16.36 -8.87 1.28
CA PHE A 571 17.00 -7.72 0.68
C PHE A 571 16.18 -7.21 -0.49
N ALA A 572 16.02 -5.90 -0.60
CA ALA A 572 15.39 -5.28 -1.74
C ALA A 572 16.16 -5.60 -3.03
N PRO A 573 15.46 -5.80 -4.18
CA PRO A 573 16.12 -6.08 -5.45
C PRO A 573 17.10 -4.96 -5.83
N PRO A 574 18.35 -5.27 -6.18
CA PRO A 574 19.35 -4.24 -6.48
C PRO A 574 19.07 -3.49 -7.79
N ASP A 575 18.20 -4.04 -8.64
CA ASP A 575 17.71 -3.48 -9.90
C ASP A 575 16.45 -2.63 -9.75
N ASP A 576 15.88 -2.53 -8.54
CA ASP A 576 14.81 -1.58 -8.26
C ASP A 576 15.34 -0.13 -8.37
N PRO A 577 14.71 0.73 -9.16
CA PRO A 577 15.21 2.08 -9.44
C PRO A 577 15.37 2.96 -8.20
N VAL A 578 14.49 2.83 -7.22
CA VAL A 578 14.56 3.62 -5.96
C VAL A 578 15.69 3.12 -5.07
N VAL A 579 15.81 1.80 -4.94
CA VAL A 579 16.89 1.16 -4.16
C VAL A 579 18.25 1.51 -4.73
N GLU A 580 18.42 1.39 -6.04
CA GLU A 580 19.65 1.73 -6.71
C GLU A 580 20.04 3.20 -6.55
N ALA A 581 19.08 4.10 -6.76
CA ALA A 581 19.30 5.54 -6.60
C ALA A 581 19.68 5.88 -5.14
N LYS A 582 19.01 5.25 -4.17
CA LYS A 582 19.34 5.44 -2.73
C LYS A 582 20.73 4.92 -2.38
N ILE A 583 21.15 3.80 -2.95
CA ILE A 583 22.51 3.27 -2.80
C ILE A 583 23.54 4.26 -3.37
N ARG A 584 23.31 4.82 -4.57
CA ARG A 584 24.19 5.82 -5.18
C ARG A 584 24.24 7.09 -4.34
N TYR A 585 23.09 7.58 -3.91
CA TYR A 585 23.00 8.77 -3.05
C TYR A 585 23.79 8.62 -1.75
N LEU A 586 23.59 7.51 -1.00
CA LEU A 586 24.31 7.26 0.25
C LEU A 586 25.82 7.18 0.03
N ARG A 587 26.30 6.56 -1.06
CA ARG A 587 27.72 6.54 -1.41
C ARG A 587 28.27 7.94 -1.68
N LYS A 588 27.51 8.79 -2.40
CA LYS A 588 27.88 10.17 -2.71
C LYS A 588 28.10 11.00 -1.44
N ILE A 589 27.24 10.83 -0.44
CA ILE A 589 27.38 11.51 0.86
C ILE A 589 28.31 10.80 1.85
N GLY A 590 29.13 9.84 1.37
CA GLY A 590 30.15 9.15 2.18
C GLY A 590 29.61 8.11 3.16
N ARG A 591 28.35 7.69 3.03
CA ARG A 591 27.72 6.70 3.92
C ARG A 591 27.81 5.28 3.32
N ASN A 592 27.72 4.27 4.16
CA ASN A 592 27.72 2.87 3.72
C ASN A 592 26.30 2.36 3.47
N PRO A 593 25.87 2.22 2.21
CA PRO A 593 24.47 1.88 1.89
C PRO A 593 24.07 0.47 2.36
N PHE A 594 25.01 -0.46 2.44
CA PHE A 594 24.69 -1.80 2.92
C PHE A 594 24.39 -1.81 4.42
N ASN A 595 25.26 -1.20 5.22
CA ASN A 595 25.13 -1.20 6.68
C ASN A 595 24.04 -0.24 7.19
N GLU A 596 23.81 0.86 6.47
CA GLU A 596 22.94 1.94 6.93
C GLU A 596 21.54 1.92 6.30
N TYR A 597 21.35 1.16 5.22
CA TYR A 597 20.07 1.05 4.54
C TYR A 597 19.64 -0.40 4.30
N GLN A 598 20.36 -1.16 3.43
CA GLN A 598 19.90 -2.47 2.97
C GLN A 598 19.79 -3.51 4.09
N LEU A 599 20.77 -3.59 4.98
CA LEU A 599 20.78 -4.55 6.08
C LEU A 599 19.73 -4.22 7.16
N PRO A 600 19.59 -2.96 7.62
CA PRO A 600 18.52 -2.59 8.55
C PRO A 600 17.10 -2.90 8.01
N GLU A 601 16.81 -2.53 6.76
CA GLU A 601 15.53 -2.85 6.11
C GLU A 601 15.26 -4.36 6.11
N ALA A 602 16.24 -5.16 5.69
CA ALA A 602 16.11 -6.62 5.68
C ALA A 602 15.88 -7.18 7.10
N ILE A 603 16.55 -6.62 8.13
CA ILE A 603 16.36 -7.02 9.53
C ILE A 603 14.94 -6.69 10.01
N ILE A 604 14.41 -5.51 9.71
CA ILE A 604 13.06 -5.10 10.09
C ILE A 604 12.03 -6.06 9.48
N LEU A 605 12.15 -6.36 8.20
CA LEU A 605 11.28 -7.33 7.52
C LEU A 605 11.41 -8.73 8.13
N MET A 606 12.63 -9.20 8.45
CA MET A 606 12.84 -10.48 9.13
C MET A 606 12.18 -10.52 10.51
N LYS A 607 12.28 -9.45 11.30
CA LYS A 607 11.60 -9.34 12.60
C LYS A 607 10.08 -9.42 12.44
N GLN A 608 9.52 -8.78 11.43
CA GLN A 608 8.09 -8.85 11.12
C GLN A 608 7.64 -10.26 10.76
N GLY A 609 8.39 -10.96 9.89
CA GLY A 609 8.13 -12.35 9.54
C GLY A 609 8.20 -13.29 10.75
N ALA A 610 9.27 -13.18 11.55
CA ALA A 610 9.45 -13.95 12.77
C ALA A 610 8.35 -13.69 13.82
N GLY A 611 7.93 -12.44 13.94
CA GLY A 611 6.86 -12.01 14.85
C GLY A 611 5.46 -12.55 14.51
N ARG A 612 5.31 -13.29 13.41
CA ARG A 612 4.04 -13.99 13.08
C ARG A 612 3.88 -15.28 13.88
N LEU A 613 4.98 -15.87 14.36
CA LEU A 613 4.97 -17.18 14.97
C LEU A 613 4.37 -17.18 16.38
N ILE A 614 4.74 -16.23 17.22
CA ILE A 614 4.29 -16.15 18.62
C ILE A 614 3.50 -14.87 18.83
N ARG A 615 2.21 -15.00 19.17
CA ARG A 615 1.24 -13.92 19.36
C ARG A 615 0.57 -13.95 20.73
N ASP A 616 0.63 -15.11 21.37
CA ASP A 616 0.00 -15.38 22.65
C ASP A 616 0.97 -16.19 23.54
N GLU A 617 0.72 -16.21 24.85
CA GLU A 617 1.50 -16.98 25.82
C GLU A 617 1.41 -18.49 25.58
N THR A 618 0.36 -18.96 24.92
CA THR A 618 0.12 -20.37 24.59
C THR A 618 0.65 -20.80 23.24
N ASP A 619 1.03 -19.83 22.37
CA ASP A 619 1.55 -20.13 21.05
C ASP A 619 2.90 -20.85 21.13
N ARG A 620 3.09 -21.82 20.23
CA ARG A 620 4.31 -22.59 20.11
C ARG A 620 4.59 -22.93 18.65
N GLY A 621 5.87 -22.83 18.23
CA GLY A 621 6.18 -23.16 16.85
C GLY A 621 7.65 -23.08 16.46
N VAL A 622 7.90 -23.34 15.16
CA VAL A 622 9.23 -23.30 14.56
C VAL A 622 9.30 -22.18 13.53
N LEU A 623 10.33 -21.34 13.66
CA LEU A 623 10.77 -20.45 12.60
C LEU A 623 11.88 -21.14 11.81
N MET A 624 11.68 -21.34 10.52
CA MET A 624 12.66 -21.94 9.61
C MET A 624 13.16 -20.86 8.66
N ILE A 625 14.49 -20.66 8.60
CA ILE A 625 15.12 -19.72 7.66
C ILE A 625 16.00 -20.52 6.69
N LEU A 626 15.71 -20.38 5.40
CA LEU A 626 16.32 -21.16 4.33
C LEU A 626 17.42 -20.36 3.59
N ASP A 627 18.19 -19.55 4.32
CA ASP A 627 19.27 -18.74 3.75
C ASP A 627 20.57 -18.98 4.51
N GLU A 628 21.52 -19.64 3.89
CA GLU A 628 22.83 -19.95 4.48
C GLU A 628 23.65 -18.70 4.83
N ARG A 629 23.35 -17.56 4.18
CA ARG A 629 24.05 -16.28 4.42
C ARG A 629 23.89 -15.80 5.86
N VAL A 630 22.84 -16.22 6.54
CA VAL A 630 22.63 -15.95 7.98
C VAL A 630 23.75 -16.54 8.85
N LEU A 631 24.38 -17.64 8.42
CA LEU A 631 25.47 -18.32 9.12
C LEU A 631 26.84 -18.00 8.51
N SER A 632 26.92 -17.87 7.18
CA SER A 632 28.18 -17.78 6.45
C SER A 632 28.71 -16.36 6.28
N LYS A 633 27.83 -15.32 6.41
CA LYS A 633 28.23 -13.93 6.21
C LYS A 633 28.38 -13.16 7.54
N PRO A 634 29.32 -12.20 7.62
CA PRO A 634 29.55 -11.43 8.86
C PRO A 634 28.30 -10.74 9.40
N TYR A 635 27.43 -10.24 8.51
CA TYR A 635 26.17 -9.58 8.89
C TYR A 635 25.11 -10.53 9.46
N GLY A 636 25.27 -11.84 9.28
CA GLY A 636 24.33 -12.83 9.81
C GLY A 636 24.21 -12.77 11.34
N LYS A 637 25.28 -12.37 12.06
CA LYS A 637 25.22 -12.13 13.51
C LYS A 637 24.22 -11.00 13.85
N ALA A 638 24.24 -9.90 13.07
CA ALA A 638 23.31 -8.78 13.27
C ALA A 638 21.86 -9.21 13.01
N VAL A 639 21.63 -10.00 11.95
CA VAL A 639 20.29 -10.58 11.67
C VAL A 639 19.83 -11.45 12.82
N LEU A 640 20.64 -12.44 13.25
CA LEU A 640 20.27 -13.39 14.30
C LEU A 640 20.10 -12.75 15.68
N SER A 641 20.86 -11.70 16.01
CA SER A 641 20.72 -10.98 17.28
C SER A 641 19.54 -10.02 17.31
N SER A 642 18.99 -9.68 16.13
CA SER A 642 17.80 -8.82 16.01
C SER A 642 16.49 -9.61 16.10
N LEU A 643 16.52 -10.92 15.87
CA LEU A 643 15.36 -11.79 16.05
C LEU A 643 15.07 -12.00 17.54
N PRO A 644 13.84 -12.35 17.91
CA PRO A 644 13.53 -12.79 19.27
C PRO A 644 14.47 -13.91 19.72
N PRO A 645 14.77 -14.05 21.02
CA PRO A 645 15.74 -15.01 21.54
C PRO A 645 15.23 -16.47 21.49
N PHE A 646 14.94 -16.98 20.31
CA PHE A 646 14.52 -18.36 20.07
C PHE A 646 15.64 -19.35 20.42
N ALA A 647 15.28 -20.52 20.96
CA ALA A 647 16.17 -21.68 20.97
C ALA A 647 16.55 -22.02 19.53
N ARG A 648 17.75 -22.58 19.30
CA ARG A 648 18.27 -22.78 17.92
C ARG A 648 18.66 -24.24 17.70
N THR A 649 18.34 -24.77 16.52
CA THR A 649 18.82 -26.09 16.07
C THR A 649 19.21 -26.05 14.59
N ARG A 650 20.05 -27.00 14.20
CA ARG A 650 20.38 -27.32 12.81
C ARG A 650 19.94 -28.75 12.44
N ASN A 651 19.33 -29.45 13.37
CA ASN A 651 18.85 -30.82 13.19
C ASN A 651 17.35 -30.80 12.84
N GLU A 652 16.99 -31.44 11.71
CA GLU A 652 15.61 -31.58 11.26
C GLU A 652 14.74 -32.34 12.28
N GLY A 653 15.30 -33.42 12.85
CA GLY A 653 14.59 -34.24 13.85
C GLY A 653 14.15 -33.41 15.06
N ASP A 654 15.04 -32.55 15.59
CA ASP A 654 14.69 -31.66 16.72
C ASP A 654 13.54 -30.72 16.37
N ALA A 655 13.55 -30.18 15.14
CA ALA A 655 12.51 -29.27 14.69
C ALA A 655 11.17 -29.97 14.51
N ILE A 656 11.16 -31.20 13.96
CA ILE A 656 9.95 -32.02 13.82
C ILE A 656 9.45 -32.42 15.22
N GLU A 657 10.34 -32.86 16.11
CA GLU A 657 9.98 -33.22 17.49
C GLU A 657 9.37 -32.03 18.22
N PHE A 658 9.95 -30.83 18.07
CA PHE A 658 9.41 -29.61 18.68
C PHE A 658 7.99 -29.29 18.19
N LEU A 659 7.69 -29.48 16.90
CA LEU A 659 6.36 -29.28 16.34
C LEU A 659 5.33 -30.34 16.76
N THR A 660 5.78 -31.58 16.97
CA THR A 660 4.90 -32.71 17.29
C THR A 660 4.65 -32.87 18.80
N ARG A 661 5.57 -32.42 19.65
CA ARG A 661 5.36 -32.37 21.09
C ARG A 661 4.27 -31.33 21.41
N ARG A 662 3.01 -31.74 21.37
CA ARG A 662 1.93 -30.97 21.99
C ARG A 662 2.22 -30.89 23.49
N GLY A 663 2.39 -29.66 23.99
CA GLY A 663 2.57 -29.46 25.41
C GLY A 663 1.52 -30.27 26.17
N ALA A 664 1.96 -31.08 27.10
CA ALA A 664 1.06 -31.66 28.08
C ALA A 664 0.33 -30.50 28.76
N ARG A 665 -0.97 -30.38 28.49
CA ARG A 665 -1.87 -29.46 29.18
C ARG A 665 -1.98 -29.85 30.64
#